data_5898abc0457948137c97266db442a958
#
_entry.id   5898abc0457948137c97266db442a958
#
_cell.length_a   1.000
_cell.length_b   1.000
_cell.length_c   1.000
_cell.angle_alpha   90.00
_cell.angle_beta   90.00
_cell.angle_gamma   90.00
#
_symmetry.space_group_name_H-M   'P 1'
#
loop_
_entity.id
_entity.type
_entity.pdbx_description
1 polymer ?
#
loop_
_entity_poly.entity_id
_entity_poly.type
_entity_poly.pdbx_seq_one_letter_code
_entity_poly.pdbx_strand_id
1 'polypeptide(L)'
;MSLVEKELIHNDYFNEKTDWVNMSNDQVGELKDKKHHPHWPIKREAVIEGDLRSDSMTCGPVMPQGGVQALETMLYTLDIINNDLKLVPGVTLGAHILDDCDKDTYGLEMAVDFIKGSISNIDDAEYACNATAVRKVISGVVGAASSVTSVQVANLLRLFKIPQVSFFSTSPELSNKARFEYFTRTIPSDLHQVRAMVEIVKKLGWSYVSIIYEESSYGIKAFEELEALLARNGICIAVKEKLVKDSGVADERAYDDIVHKLLTKPRARGAIIFGSDQEVAGVMRAVERGNATSLFSWVGSDGWSARSLVSDGNERAVEGTISVQPQAHNVRGFTEYFLGLNVKNNKRNPWFVEFWEDHFQCRYPGSPRTPYNGHYVRACSGLERLTAENTEFERQLQFVSDAVMAFAYAIRDMHASVCGGRSGLCDAMRPASGSDLLKYLRKVNFTGLSGDEFHFDNNGDGPARYNILHFKQVALGVYRWVNVGEYLDGELQLNLDDIQFKWGERRPPESVCSAECELGQAKQYVEGESCCWHCFNCTQYEIRSPYVETACMVCPRGTLPDPTRTHCRPIPEAYLRPDSAWAIGAMSFSSVGILLTAFVCGVWVRHSSTPVVRASGRELSYVLLAGILMCYLVTFALVFRPTDILCSIQRFGTGFCFTVVYAALLTKTNRISRIFNASKHSAKRPILISPSSQLAICAALISIQVLIVVVWMIVAPARAMFHYPTREDNMLVCDSYVDASYMIAFFYPIVLILVCTVYAVLTRKIPEAFNESKHIGFTMYTTCVIWLAFVPLYFGTASHVPLRVTSMAVTISLSASVTLVCLFSPKLYIILIRPERNVRQSIMPVRYSRKPAPAQPVPQAVAKKATCADKETQTEQADFNKLTNGQTIQMLNDNKAKEQQKLANDDKVQCNNINVNNNTNDKQTTTNNSNNQINTVCVTNEKADTL
;
A
#
# COMPACT_ATOMS: atom_id res chain seq x y z
N MET A 1 -46.66 4.61 -24.75
CA MET A 1 -47.36 4.12 -25.97
C MET A 1 -48.02 2.77 -25.72
N SER A 2 -49.17 2.47 -26.32
CA SER A 2 -49.79 1.14 -26.17
C SER A 2 -50.25 0.60 -27.52
N LEU A 3 -50.16 -0.70 -27.71
CA LEU A 3 -50.64 -1.40 -28.91
C LEU A 3 -52.07 -1.88 -28.71
N VAL A 4 -52.95 -1.58 -29.69
CA VAL A 4 -54.36 -1.95 -29.71
C VAL A 4 -54.59 -2.85 -30.90
N GLU A 5 -55.28 -3.98 -30.76
CA GLU A 5 -55.68 -4.89 -31.80
C GLU A 5 -57.02 -4.43 -32.40
N LYS A 6 -57.10 -4.31 -33.75
CA LYS A 6 -58.35 -4.04 -34.46
C LYS A 6 -58.60 -5.12 -35.53
N GLU A 7 -59.83 -5.60 -35.59
CA GLU A 7 -60.25 -6.52 -36.60
C GLU A 7 -60.72 -5.74 -37.87
N LEU A 8 -60.37 -6.21 -39.07
CA LEU A 8 -60.85 -5.69 -40.34
C LEU A 8 -62.30 -6.16 -40.54
N ILE A 9 -63.28 -5.26 -40.33
CA ILE A 9 -64.67 -5.47 -40.72
C ILE A 9 -64.86 -4.66 -41.99
N HIS A 10 -65.18 -5.36 -43.08
CA HIS A 10 -65.63 -4.95 -44.45
C HIS A 10 -65.31 -3.50 -44.92
N ASN A 11 -65.05 -3.40 -46.21
CA ASN A 11 -64.49 -2.31 -47.00
C ASN A 11 -65.13 -0.90 -46.91
N ASP A 12 -66.13 -0.66 -46.05
CA ASP A 12 -66.83 0.64 -45.95
C ASP A 12 -66.35 1.55 -44.82
N TYR A 13 -65.37 1.11 -44.05
CA TYR A 13 -64.87 1.85 -42.87
C TYR A 13 -63.52 2.57 -43.12
N PHE A 14 -63.03 2.65 -44.31
CA PHE A 14 -61.77 3.33 -44.60
C PHE A 14 -61.77 4.84 -44.40
N ASN A 15 -62.95 5.47 -44.19
CA ASN A 15 -63.08 6.90 -43.89
C ASN A 15 -62.99 7.23 -42.37
N GLU A 16 -63.14 6.21 -41.48
CA GLU A 16 -63.01 6.43 -40.02
C GLU A 16 -61.59 6.26 -39.47
N LYS A 17 -60.62 5.89 -40.31
CA LYS A 17 -59.20 5.85 -39.90
C LYS A 17 -58.61 7.18 -39.47
N THR A 18 -59.25 8.26 -39.82
CA THR A 18 -58.85 9.63 -39.46
C THR A 18 -59.45 10.16 -38.18
N ASP A 19 -60.52 9.55 -37.72
CA ASP A 19 -61.26 10.09 -36.56
C ASP A 19 -60.66 9.84 -35.19
N TRP A 20 -59.68 8.98 -35.10
CA TRP A 20 -58.91 8.76 -33.83
C TRP A 20 -57.90 9.83 -33.53
N VAL A 21 -57.53 10.61 -34.54
CA VAL A 21 -56.64 11.76 -34.45
C VAL A 21 -57.38 13.07 -34.74
N ASN A 22 -58.55 12.99 -35.32
CA ASN A 22 -59.40 14.13 -35.62
C ASN A 22 -60.48 14.32 -34.56
N MET A 23 -60.16 14.63 -33.33
CA MET A 23 -61.01 15.53 -32.57
C MET A 23 -60.87 16.91 -33.16
N SER A 24 -61.88 17.33 -33.97
CA SER A 24 -61.92 18.64 -34.56
C SER A 24 -61.87 19.75 -33.53
N ASN A 25 -61.21 20.84 -33.89
CA ASN A 25 -61.15 22.08 -33.09
C ASN A 25 -62.51 22.68 -32.68
N ASP A 26 -63.60 22.11 -33.14
CA ASP A 26 -64.95 22.65 -32.91
C ASP A 26 -65.61 22.11 -31.61
N GLN A 27 -65.03 21.06 -31.02
CA GLN A 27 -65.55 20.52 -29.69
C GLN A 27 -64.80 21.06 -28.47
N VAL A 28 -63.79 21.91 -28.68
CA VAL A 28 -63.03 22.55 -27.60
C VAL A 28 -63.77 23.66 -26.87
N GLY A 29 -64.92 24.09 -27.44
CA GLY A 29 -65.73 25.18 -26.90
C GLY A 29 -66.59 24.85 -25.69
N GLU A 30 -66.98 23.61 -25.48
CA GLU A 30 -67.96 23.21 -24.43
C GLU A 30 -67.44 22.42 -23.25
N LEU A 31 -66.18 22.11 -23.22
CA LEU A 31 -65.60 21.32 -22.11
C LEU A 31 -64.72 22.16 -21.14
N LYS A 32 -65.14 23.42 -20.88
CA LYS A 32 -64.42 24.33 -19.99
C LYS A 32 -64.38 23.99 -18.51
N ASP A 33 -65.06 22.93 -18.08
CA ASP A 33 -65.25 22.65 -16.65
C ASP A 33 -64.89 21.25 -16.17
N LYS A 34 -64.16 20.44 -16.92
CA LYS A 34 -63.68 19.16 -16.41
C LYS A 34 -62.16 19.02 -16.49
N LYS A 35 -61.55 18.81 -15.38
CA LYS A 35 -60.11 18.71 -15.06
C LYS A 35 -59.35 17.59 -15.75
N HIS A 36 -59.75 17.12 -16.93
CA HIS A 36 -59.07 16.06 -17.70
C HIS A 36 -59.06 16.42 -19.15
N HIS A 37 -58.12 17.18 -19.57
CA HIS A 37 -57.74 17.25 -20.97
C HIS A 37 -56.73 16.12 -21.24
N PRO A 38 -57.11 15.09 -21.96
CA PRO A 38 -56.14 14.23 -22.55
C PRO A 38 -55.58 14.99 -23.77
N HIS A 39 -54.26 15.09 -23.96
CA HIS A 39 -53.79 14.95 -25.30
C HIS A 39 -53.20 16.12 -26.12
N TRP A 40 -52.76 17.09 -25.43
CA TRP A 40 -51.67 17.82 -25.93
C TRP A 40 -50.49 17.72 -24.96
N PRO A 41 -49.24 17.90 -25.49
CA PRO A 41 -48.14 18.14 -24.61
C PRO A 41 -48.42 19.32 -23.70
N ILE A 42 -49.69 19.57 -23.53
CA ILE A 42 -50.25 20.82 -23.15
C ILE A 42 -51.16 20.64 -22.00
N LYS A 43 -50.56 20.23 -20.97
CA LYS A 43 -50.80 21.03 -19.79
C LYS A 43 -49.71 22.14 -19.70
N ARG A 44 -49.23 22.59 -20.86
CA ARG A 44 -48.60 23.88 -20.99
C ARG A 44 -49.72 24.86 -21.02
N GLU A 45 -50.07 25.40 -19.88
CA GLU A 45 -51.03 26.49 -19.83
C GLU A 45 -50.54 27.59 -20.74
N ALA A 46 -51.38 27.96 -21.71
CA ALA A 46 -51.11 29.18 -22.48
C ALA A 46 -50.90 30.31 -21.45
N VAL A 47 -49.81 31.03 -21.56
CA VAL A 47 -49.60 32.23 -20.75
C VAL A 47 -50.68 33.24 -21.16
N ILE A 48 -51.69 33.37 -20.33
CA ILE A 48 -52.62 34.49 -20.37
C ILE A 48 -51.82 35.71 -19.97
N GLU A 49 -51.74 36.70 -20.81
CA GLU A 49 -51.15 37.99 -20.52
C GLU A 49 -51.56 38.51 -19.14
N GLY A 50 -50.61 38.58 -18.20
CA GLY A 50 -50.82 39.11 -16.89
C GLY A 50 -50.47 38.14 -15.77
N ASP A 51 -49.25 38.22 -15.27
CA ASP A 51 -48.79 38.02 -13.91
C ASP A 51 -49.23 36.81 -13.07
N LEU A 52 -49.44 35.66 -13.64
CA LEU A 52 -49.44 34.41 -12.88
C LEU A 52 -48.65 33.35 -13.65
N ARG A 53 -47.36 33.28 -13.40
CA ARG A 53 -46.65 32.03 -13.56
C ARG A 53 -47.37 30.99 -12.70
N SER A 54 -48.28 30.23 -13.30
CA SER A 54 -48.80 29.06 -12.57
C SER A 54 -47.65 28.09 -12.38
N ASP A 55 -47.39 27.66 -11.16
CA ASP A 55 -46.42 26.65 -10.78
C ASP A 55 -46.76 25.26 -11.32
N SER A 56 -47.54 25.17 -12.38
CA SER A 56 -48.07 23.93 -12.93
C SER A 56 -47.64 23.58 -14.35
N MET A 57 -46.47 24.02 -14.78
CA MET A 57 -45.91 23.50 -16.04
C MET A 57 -45.42 22.08 -15.88
N THR A 58 -46.19 21.14 -16.42
CA THR A 58 -45.94 19.69 -16.22
C THR A 58 -44.87 19.19 -17.19
N CYS A 59 -44.78 19.70 -18.40
CA CYS A 59 -43.87 19.23 -19.45
C CYS A 59 -42.85 20.29 -19.88
N GLY A 60 -41.63 19.89 -20.24
CA GLY A 60 -40.60 20.67 -20.91
C GLY A 60 -40.86 20.90 -22.42
N PRO A 61 -39.90 21.46 -23.19
CA PRO A 61 -39.98 21.53 -24.66
C PRO A 61 -40.01 20.14 -25.30
N VAL A 62 -40.53 20.03 -26.51
CA VAL A 62 -40.51 18.75 -27.25
C VAL A 62 -39.08 18.28 -27.48
N MET A 63 -38.89 16.97 -27.36
CA MET A 63 -37.59 16.34 -27.63
C MET A 63 -37.56 15.87 -29.09
N PRO A 64 -36.76 16.51 -29.97
CA PRO A 64 -36.76 16.18 -31.39
C PRO A 64 -36.36 14.75 -31.70
N GLN A 65 -35.26 14.27 -31.03
CA GLN A 65 -34.66 12.96 -31.27
C GLN A 65 -35.36 11.88 -30.43
N GLY A 66 -35.23 11.91 -29.12
CA GLY A 66 -35.75 10.88 -28.19
C GLY A 66 -37.29 10.85 -28.12
N GLY A 67 -37.99 11.94 -28.41
CA GLY A 67 -39.44 12.05 -28.40
C GLY A 67 -40.06 11.90 -29.76
N VAL A 68 -39.94 12.92 -30.64
CA VAL A 68 -40.66 12.99 -31.92
C VAL A 68 -40.21 11.92 -32.89
N GLN A 69 -38.90 11.73 -33.09
CA GLN A 69 -38.39 10.71 -34.02
C GLN A 69 -38.69 9.29 -33.52
N ALA A 70 -38.62 9.03 -32.20
CA ALA A 70 -39.00 7.75 -31.64
C ALA A 70 -40.48 7.43 -31.89
N LEU A 71 -41.37 8.41 -31.70
CA LEU A 71 -42.79 8.28 -32.01
C LEU A 71 -43.01 7.99 -33.50
N GLU A 72 -42.40 8.78 -34.41
CA GLU A 72 -42.52 8.56 -35.84
C GLU A 72 -41.97 7.21 -36.30
N THR A 73 -40.87 6.73 -35.67
CA THR A 73 -40.33 5.38 -35.90
C THR A 73 -41.33 4.30 -35.55
N MET A 74 -42.01 4.43 -34.41
CA MET A 74 -43.08 3.51 -34.04
C MET A 74 -44.23 3.50 -35.08
N LEU A 75 -44.69 4.69 -35.48
CA LEU A 75 -45.77 4.82 -36.47
C LEU A 75 -45.37 4.25 -37.83
N TYR A 76 -44.14 4.54 -38.29
CA TYR A 76 -43.57 3.97 -39.50
C TYR A 76 -43.49 2.44 -39.43
N THR A 77 -42.98 1.89 -38.35
CA THR A 77 -42.87 0.43 -38.15
C THR A 77 -44.22 -0.23 -38.15
N LEU A 78 -45.27 0.37 -37.53
CA LEU A 78 -46.65 -0.13 -37.58
C LEU A 78 -47.21 -0.13 -39.00
N ASP A 79 -46.91 0.91 -39.80
CA ASP A 79 -47.35 0.97 -41.20
C ASP A 79 -46.73 -0.15 -42.02
N ILE A 80 -45.44 -0.44 -41.84
CA ILE A 80 -44.74 -1.55 -42.48
C ILE A 80 -45.32 -2.90 -42.05
N ILE A 81 -45.56 -3.10 -40.76
CA ILE A 81 -46.17 -4.34 -40.22
C ILE A 81 -47.54 -4.56 -40.81
N ASN A 82 -48.39 -3.54 -40.88
CA ASN A 82 -49.78 -3.67 -41.35
C ASN A 82 -49.92 -3.77 -42.87
N ASN A 83 -49.15 -2.97 -43.60
CA ASN A 83 -49.33 -2.84 -45.06
C ASN A 83 -48.44 -3.80 -45.86
N ASP A 84 -47.14 -3.91 -45.46
CA ASP A 84 -46.13 -4.63 -46.23
C ASP A 84 -45.94 -6.06 -45.70
N LEU A 85 -45.70 -6.23 -44.42
CA LEU A 85 -45.43 -7.55 -43.82
C LEU A 85 -46.69 -8.37 -43.56
N LYS A 86 -47.83 -7.71 -43.26
CA LYS A 86 -49.11 -8.36 -42.92
C LYS A 86 -48.99 -9.54 -42.01
N LEU A 87 -48.25 -9.37 -40.91
CA LEU A 87 -47.79 -10.44 -40.01
C LEU A 87 -48.92 -11.24 -39.41
N VAL A 88 -50.08 -10.61 -39.12
CA VAL A 88 -51.24 -11.28 -38.58
C VAL A 88 -52.42 -11.19 -39.56
N PRO A 89 -52.83 -12.30 -40.17
CA PRO A 89 -53.90 -12.28 -41.20
C PRO A 89 -55.21 -11.71 -40.64
N GLY A 90 -55.74 -10.63 -41.29
CA GLY A 90 -57.01 -10.03 -40.91
C GLY A 90 -57.01 -9.22 -39.60
N VAL A 91 -55.81 -8.92 -39.07
CA VAL A 91 -55.66 -8.08 -37.87
C VAL A 91 -54.74 -6.92 -38.17
N THR A 92 -55.12 -5.72 -37.79
CA THR A 92 -54.25 -4.53 -37.85
C THR A 92 -53.88 -4.07 -36.47
N LEU A 93 -52.56 -3.76 -36.28
CA LEU A 93 -52.02 -3.23 -35.03
C LEU A 93 -52.17 -1.71 -35.03
N GLY A 94 -52.71 -1.13 -33.97
CA GLY A 94 -52.79 0.31 -33.75
C GLY A 94 -51.98 0.71 -32.54
N ALA A 95 -51.87 2.03 -32.35
CA ALA A 95 -51.18 2.62 -31.23
C ALA A 95 -52.09 3.63 -30.47
N HIS A 96 -52.04 3.59 -29.16
CA HIS A 96 -52.53 4.65 -28.29
C HIS A 96 -51.32 5.31 -27.63
N ILE A 97 -51.14 6.62 -27.86
CA ILE A 97 -49.87 7.29 -27.52
C ILE A 97 -50.13 8.36 -26.48
N LEU A 98 -49.32 8.35 -25.45
CA LEU A 98 -49.35 9.31 -24.33
C LEU A 98 -47.94 9.84 -24.13
N ASP A 99 -47.82 11.07 -23.66
CA ASP A 99 -46.58 11.75 -23.31
C ASP A 99 -46.35 11.55 -21.79
N ASP A 100 -45.15 11.21 -21.39
CA ASP A 100 -44.75 11.04 -19.97
C ASP A 100 -44.01 12.28 -19.44
N CYS A 101 -43.76 13.30 -20.30
CA CYS A 101 -43.03 14.52 -19.93
C CYS A 101 -41.66 14.29 -19.29
N ASP A 102 -41.04 13.14 -19.49
CA ASP A 102 -39.83 12.67 -18.80
C ASP A 102 -39.92 12.81 -17.27
N LYS A 103 -41.12 12.65 -16.70
CA LYS A 103 -41.42 12.67 -15.26
C LYS A 103 -42.12 11.40 -14.86
N ASP A 104 -41.50 10.68 -13.90
CA ASP A 104 -41.98 9.38 -13.43
C ASP A 104 -43.40 9.42 -12.86
N THR A 105 -43.71 10.42 -12.07
CA THR A 105 -45.04 10.64 -11.48
C THR A 105 -46.11 10.93 -12.53
N TYR A 106 -45.80 11.76 -13.50
CA TYR A 106 -46.72 12.08 -14.59
C TYR A 106 -46.84 10.90 -15.57
N GLY A 107 -45.75 10.23 -15.89
CA GLY A 107 -45.75 9.00 -16.69
C GLY A 107 -46.57 7.90 -16.04
N LEU A 108 -46.52 7.76 -14.71
CA LEU A 108 -47.38 6.83 -13.97
C LEU A 108 -48.87 7.22 -14.06
N GLU A 109 -49.20 8.52 -13.93
CA GLU A 109 -50.58 9.03 -14.11
C GLU A 109 -51.10 8.69 -15.52
N MET A 110 -50.28 8.93 -16.55
CA MET A 110 -50.65 8.58 -17.93
C MET A 110 -50.78 7.07 -18.14
N ALA A 111 -49.98 6.25 -17.48
CA ALA A 111 -50.05 4.79 -17.57
C ALA A 111 -51.37 4.26 -16.97
N VAL A 112 -52.01 4.97 -16.05
CA VAL A 112 -53.36 4.62 -15.54
C VAL A 112 -54.39 4.66 -16.69
N ASP A 113 -54.27 5.53 -17.69
CA ASP A 113 -55.16 5.57 -18.82
C ASP A 113 -55.10 4.28 -19.67
N PHE A 114 -53.93 3.60 -19.70
CA PHE A 114 -53.80 2.31 -20.40
C PHE A 114 -54.64 1.19 -19.74
N ILE A 115 -54.84 1.25 -18.42
CA ILE A 115 -55.55 0.21 -17.67
C ILE A 115 -57.06 0.50 -17.52
N LYS A 116 -57.52 1.75 -17.72
CA LYS A 116 -58.95 2.09 -17.58
C LYS A 116 -59.82 1.21 -18.49
N GLY A 117 -59.37 0.90 -19.70
CA GLY A 117 -60.05 -0.03 -20.57
C GLY A 117 -60.11 -1.49 -20.12
N SER A 118 -59.21 -1.88 -19.24
CA SER A 118 -59.08 -3.25 -18.72
C SER A 118 -59.83 -3.48 -17.38
N ILE A 119 -60.25 -2.40 -16.69
CA ILE A 119 -60.92 -2.47 -15.41
C ILE A 119 -62.43 -2.30 -15.67
N SER A 120 -63.22 -3.33 -15.41
CA SER A 120 -64.67 -3.42 -15.64
C SER A 120 -65.54 -2.54 -14.74
N ASN A 121 -64.98 -1.90 -13.70
CA ASN A 121 -65.76 -1.19 -12.66
C ASN A 121 -65.45 0.31 -12.56
N ILE A 122 -64.68 0.90 -13.47
CA ILE A 122 -64.45 2.34 -13.45
C ILE A 122 -65.47 2.98 -14.39
N ASP A 123 -66.51 3.53 -13.82
CA ASP A 123 -67.56 4.41 -14.33
C ASP A 123 -68.21 4.11 -15.69
N ASP A 124 -69.22 3.27 -15.67
CA ASP A 124 -70.25 3.27 -16.71
C ASP A 124 -70.97 4.62 -16.87
N ALA A 125 -70.68 5.61 -16.00
CA ALA A 125 -71.35 6.92 -16.01
C ALA A 125 -70.87 7.88 -17.12
N GLU A 126 -69.63 7.65 -17.63
CA GLU A 126 -69.09 8.45 -18.77
C GLU A 126 -69.34 7.83 -20.15
N TYR A 127 -69.72 6.58 -20.22
CA TYR A 127 -70.09 5.90 -21.45
C TYR A 127 -71.62 5.88 -21.55
N ALA A 128 -72.18 7.01 -21.98
CA ALA A 128 -73.54 6.98 -22.52
C ALA A 128 -73.61 5.82 -23.50
N CYS A 129 -74.64 4.95 -23.39
CA CYS A 129 -74.91 3.83 -24.25
C CYS A 129 -74.98 4.25 -25.73
N ASN A 130 -73.85 4.57 -26.34
CA ASN A 130 -73.71 4.76 -27.79
C ASN A 130 -73.07 3.46 -28.30
N ALA A 131 -73.81 2.71 -29.11
CA ALA A 131 -73.44 1.40 -29.64
C ALA A 131 -72.17 1.42 -30.51
N THR A 132 -71.49 2.55 -30.59
CA THR A 132 -70.26 2.80 -31.39
C THR A 132 -69.02 3.01 -30.49
N ALA A 133 -69.12 3.09 -29.17
CA ALA A 133 -67.96 3.26 -28.29
C ALA A 133 -67.24 1.91 -28.07
N VAL A 134 -66.25 1.62 -28.87
CA VAL A 134 -65.42 0.44 -28.70
C VAL A 134 -64.51 0.61 -27.49
N ARG A 135 -64.64 -0.28 -26.54
CA ARG A 135 -63.75 -0.36 -25.34
C ARG A 135 -62.31 -0.53 -25.80
N LYS A 136 -61.45 0.39 -25.41
CA LYS A 136 -59.99 0.32 -25.73
C LYS A 136 -59.28 -0.66 -24.78
N VAL A 137 -59.01 -1.87 -25.22
CA VAL A 137 -58.22 -2.86 -24.49
C VAL A 137 -56.85 -2.90 -25.18
N ILE A 138 -55.80 -2.70 -24.36
CA ILE A 138 -54.41 -2.76 -24.84
C ILE A 138 -53.82 -4.16 -24.66
N SER A 139 -53.02 -4.62 -25.61
CA SER A 139 -52.31 -5.91 -25.54
C SER A 139 -50.99 -5.80 -24.82
N GLY A 140 -50.32 -4.62 -24.93
CA GLY A 140 -49.05 -4.37 -24.26
C GLY A 140 -48.65 -2.90 -24.38
N VAL A 141 -47.57 -2.51 -23.72
CA VAL A 141 -47.04 -1.16 -23.67
C VAL A 141 -45.64 -1.12 -24.24
N VAL A 142 -45.40 -0.24 -25.19
CA VAL A 142 -44.06 0.12 -25.72
C VAL A 142 -43.60 1.41 -25.04
N GLY A 143 -42.50 1.35 -24.30
CA GLY A 143 -41.96 2.47 -23.47
C GLY A 143 -41.85 2.05 -21.97
N ALA A 144 -41.56 2.97 -21.08
CA ALA A 144 -41.17 4.33 -21.33
C ALA A 144 -39.71 4.43 -21.82
N ALA A 145 -39.28 5.60 -22.22
CA ALA A 145 -37.88 5.85 -22.61
C ALA A 145 -36.98 5.89 -21.36
N SER A 146 -37.35 6.69 -20.36
CA SER A 146 -36.59 6.83 -19.12
C SER A 146 -36.70 5.59 -18.21
N SER A 147 -35.59 5.16 -17.60
CA SER A 147 -35.58 4.07 -16.62
C SER A 147 -36.41 4.39 -15.38
N VAL A 148 -36.45 5.63 -14.94
CA VAL A 148 -37.22 6.08 -13.77
C VAL A 148 -38.70 5.87 -13.99
N THR A 149 -39.22 6.36 -15.11
CA THR A 149 -40.60 6.19 -15.53
C THR A 149 -40.94 4.72 -15.77
N SER A 150 -40.04 3.96 -16.43
CA SER A 150 -40.24 2.53 -16.69
C SER A 150 -40.37 1.70 -15.43
N VAL A 151 -39.63 2.02 -14.35
CA VAL A 151 -39.74 1.35 -13.05
C VAL A 151 -41.13 1.55 -12.46
N GLN A 152 -41.67 2.76 -12.50
CA GLN A 152 -43.00 3.07 -11.97
C GLN A 152 -44.09 2.40 -12.79
N VAL A 153 -44.00 2.53 -14.12
CA VAL A 153 -44.98 1.95 -15.05
C VAL A 153 -44.97 0.42 -14.99
N ALA A 154 -43.79 -0.22 -14.91
CA ALA A 154 -43.66 -1.67 -14.79
C ALA A 154 -44.29 -2.22 -13.50
N ASN A 155 -44.15 -1.51 -12.37
CA ASN A 155 -44.79 -1.88 -11.12
C ASN A 155 -46.31 -1.83 -11.23
N LEU A 156 -46.87 -0.84 -11.95
CA LEU A 156 -48.30 -0.74 -12.20
C LEU A 156 -48.80 -1.84 -13.16
N LEU A 157 -48.16 -1.96 -14.34
CA LEU A 157 -48.57 -2.91 -15.38
C LEU A 157 -48.51 -4.37 -14.95
N ARG A 158 -47.56 -4.71 -14.05
CA ARG A 158 -47.48 -6.05 -13.44
C ARG A 158 -48.76 -6.45 -12.73
N LEU A 159 -49.41 -5.53 -12.03
CA LEU A 159 -50.68 -5.81 -11.31
C LEU A 159 -51.79 -6.24 -12.26
N PHE A 160 -51.78 -5.70 -13.49
CA PHE A 160 -52.78 -6.00 -14.53
C PHE A 160 -52.29 -7.03 -15.55
N LYS A 161 -51.05 -7.59 -15.34
CA LYS A 161 -50.44 -8.60 -16.20
C LYS A 161 -50.25 -8.11 -17.64
N ILE A 162 -49.97 -6.84 -17.83
CA ILE A 162 -49.75 -6.22 -19.13
C ILE A 162 -48.27 -6.23 -19.43
N PRO A 163 -47.80 -6.86 -20.53
CA PRO A 163 -46.38 -6.84 -20.94
C PRO A 163 -45.94 -5.45 -21.35
N GLN A 164 -44.72 -5.10 -20.95
CA GLN A 164 -44.06 -3.86 -21.30
C GLN A 164 -42.75 -4.15 -22.02
N VAL A 165 -42.48 -3.45 -23.13
CA VAL A 165 -41.19 -3.47 -23.85
C VAL A 165 -40.68 -2.05 -23.91
N SER A 166 -39.58 -1.78 -23.18
CA SER A 166 -38.89 -0.49 -23.26
C SER A 166 -37.81 -0.51 -24.35
N PHE A 167 -37.55 0.65 -24.91
CA PHE A 167 -36.55 0.80 -25.97
C PHE A 167 -35.32 1.60 -25.56
N PHE A 168 -35.36 2.40 -24.44
CA PHE A 168 -34.24 3.20 -23.99
C PHE A 168 -33.94 3.04 -22.48
N SER A 169 -34.73 2.28 -21.74
CA SER A 169 -34.52 2.08 -20.31
C SER A 169 -33.44 1.04 -20.03
N THR A 170 -32.27 1.48 -19.60
CA THR A 170 -31.05 0.67 -19.47
C THR A 170 -30.74 0.23 -18.04
N SER A 171 -31.41 0.80 -16.99
CA SER A 171 -31.11 0.53 -15.58
C SER A 171 -30.99 -0.98 -15.27
N PRO A 172 -29.94 -1.42 -14.55
CA PRO A 172 -29.72 -2.83 -14.17
C PRO A 172 -30.85 -3.40 -13.31
N GLU A 173 -31.57 -2.54 -12.55
CA GLU A 173 -32.67 -2.96 -11.68
C GLU A 173 -33.79 -3.64 -12.47
N LEU A 174 -34.06 -3.19 -13.68
CA LEU A 174 -35.14 -3.69 -14.55
C LEU A 174 -34.87 -5.14 -15.04
N SER A 175 -33.68 -5.64 -14.97
CA SER A 175 -33.34 -7.04 -15.26
C SER A 175 -33.77 -8.01 -14.15
N ASN A 176 -34.20 -7.49 -12.99
CA ASN A 176 -34.71 -8.33 -11.89
C ASN A 176 -36.12 -8.84 -12.15
N LYS A 177 -36.24 -10.03 -12.72
CA LYS A 177 -37.54 -10.63 -13.10
C LYS A 177 -38.41 -11.08 -11.92
N ALA A 178 -37.87 -11.20 -10.71
CA ALA A 178 -38.70 -11.39 -9.51
C ALA A 178 -39.54 -10.15 -9.20
N ARG A 179 -39.01 -8.96 -9.49
CA ARG A 179 -39.72 -7.69 -9.30
C ARG A 179 -40.46 -7.24 -10.57
N PHE A 180 -39.81 -7.36 -11.74
CA PHE A 180 -40.29 -6.84 -13.02
C PHE A 180 -40.60 -7.98 -14.00
N GLU A 181 -41.47 -8.92 -13.60
CA GLU A 181 -41.79 -10.09 -14.41
C GLU A 181 -42.32 -9.74 -15.80
N TYR A 182 -43.15 -8.70 -15.93
CA TYR A 182 -43.82 -8.31 -17.18
C TYR A 182 -43.04 -7.31 -18.02
N PHE A 183 -41.82 -6.97 -17.58
CA PHE A 183 -40.92 -6.02 -18.28
C PHE A 183 -39.87 -6.74 -19.13
N THR A 184 -39.68 -6.24 -20.34
CA THR A 184 -38.56 -6.58 -21.25
C THR A 184 -38.06 -5.31 -21.92
N ARG A 185 -36.89 -5.36 -22.56
CA ARG A 185 -36.34 -4.20 -23.28
C ARG A 185 -35.52 -4.62 -24.48
N THR A 186 -35.55 -3.80 -25.54
CA THR A 186 -34.76 -4.04 -26.76
C THR A 186 -33.32 -3.53 -26.65
N ILE A 187 -33.05 -2.61 -25.73
CA ILE A 187 -31.73 -2.09 -25.42
C ILE A 187 -31.02 -2.95 -24.35
N PRO A 188 -29.68 -3.08 -24.35
CA PRO A 188 -28.96 -3.83 -23.33
C PRO A 188 -28.98 -3.16 -21.94
N SER A 189 -28.67 -3.92 -20.91
CA SER A 189 -28.53 -3.43 -19.54
C SER A 189 -27.25 -2.63 -19.33
N ASP A 190 -27.29 -1.55 -18.54
CA ASP A 190 -26.14 -0.76 -18.11
C ASP A 190 -25.04 -1.56 -17.41
N LEU A 191 -25.34 -2.75 -16.93
CA LEU A 191 -24.32 -3.64 -16.39
C LEU A 191 -23.19 -3.92 -17.41
N HIS A 192 -23.56 -4.02 -18.69
CA HIS A 192 -22.59 -4.22 -19.77
C HIS A 192 -21.90 -2.91 -20.15
N GLN A 193 -22.62 -1.80 -20.12
CA GLN A 193 -22.08 -0.47 -20.35
C GLN A 193 -21.02 -0.10 -19.32
N VAL A 194 -21.33 -0.29 -18.05
CA VAL A 194 -20.40 -0.03 -16.93
C VAL A 194 -19.13 -0.88 -17.06
N ARG A 195 -19.25 -2.15 -17.46
CA ARG A 195 -18.08 -2.99 -17.75
C ARG A 195 -17.22 -2.43 -18.86
N ALA A 196 -17.84 -2.00 -19.96
CA ALA A 196 -17.12 -1.36 -21.06
C ALA A 196 -16.41 -0.08 -20.62
N MET A 197 -17.06 0.76 -19.80
CA MET A 197 -16.45 1.98 -19.26
C MET A 197 -15.23 1.66 -18.36
N VAL A 198 -15.32 0.64 -17.52
CA VAL A 198 -14.17 0.22 -16.67
C VAL A 198 -13.02 -0.30 -17.54
N GLU A 199 -13.29 -1.06 -18.60
CA GLU A 199 -12.24 -1.52 -19.52
C GLU A 199 -11.61 -0.35 -20.28
N ILE A 200 -12.37 0.70 -20.66
CA ILE A 200 -11.83 1.94 -21.22
C ILE A 200 -10.88 2.61 -20.21
N VAL A 201 -11.31 2.79 -18.97
CA VAL A 201 -10.49 3.41 -17.90
C VAL A 201 -9.18 2.64 -17.70
N LYS A 202 -9.23 1.30 -17.70
CA LYS A 202 -8.03 0.45 -17.63
C LYS A 202 -7.11 0.64 -18.84
N LYS A 203 -7.66 0.68 -20.04
CA LYS A 203 -6.90 0.92 -21.29
C LYS A 203 -6.23 2.30 -21.29
N LEU A 204 -6.84 3.30 -20.68
CA LEU A 204 -6.27 4.64 -20.51
C LEU A 204 -5.22 4.72 -19.39
N GLY A 205 -5.06 3.67 -18.59
CA GLY A 205 -4.11 3.62 -17.48
C GLY A 205 -4.51 4.49 -16.28
N TRP A 206 -5.79 4.81 -16.14
CA TRP A 206 -6.28 5.63 -15.02
C TRP A 206 -6.51 4.77 -13.78
N SER A 207 -5.88 5.13 -12.67
CA SER A 207 -6.06 4.49 -11.37
C SER A 207 -6.81 5.35 -10.35
N TYR A 208 -7.11 6.62 -10.71
CA TYR A 208 -7.79 7.57 -9.84
C TYR A 208 -8.74 8.43 -10.67
N VAL A 209 -10.04 8.23 -10.51
CA VAL A 209 -11.08 8.86 -11.36
C VAL A 209 -12.15 9.54 -10.50
N SER A 210 -12.74 10.60 -11.02
CA SER A 210 -13.94 11.20 -10.44
C SER A 210 -15.20 10.66 -11.12
N ILE A 211 -16.31 10.60 -10.40
CA ILE A 211 -17.59 10.12 -10.95
C ILE A 211 -18.67 11.16 -10.66
N ILE A 212 -19.41 11.51 -11.72
CA ILE A 212 -20.65 12.27 -11.65
C ILE A 212 -21.76 11.33 -12.10
N TYR A 213 -22.80 11.17 -11.30
CA TYR A 213 -23.91 10.30 -11.64
C TYR A 213 -25.25 10.95 -11.33
N GLU A 214 -26.22 10.73 -12.23
CA GLU A 214 -27.57 11.26 -12.10
C GLU A 214 -28.30 10.64 -10.88
N GLU A 215 -28.98 11.43 -10.10
CA GLU A 215 -29.76 10.99 -8.96
C GLU A 215 -31.12 10.41 -9.40
N SER A 216 -31.06 9.32 -10.14
CA SER A 216 -32.19 8.59 -10.70
C SER A 216 -31.95 7.08 -10.64
N SER A 217 -32.98 6.27 -10.91
CA SER A 217 -32.82 4.81 -11.02
C SER A 217 -31.79 4.41 -12.10
N TYR A 218 -31.60 5.23 -13.14
CA TYR A 218 -30.58 5.04 -14.15
C TYR A 218 -29.20 5.26 -13.57
N GLY A 219 -28.92 6.46 -13.06
CA GLY A 219 -27.59 6.85 -12.61
C GLY A 219 -27.15 6.16 -11.32
N ILE A 220 -28.04 6.04 -10.31
CA ILE A 220 -27.69 5.43 -9.02
C ILE A 220 -27.32 3.96 -9.18
N LYS A 221 -28.11 3.18 -9.94
CA LYS A 221 -27.85 1.73 -10.09
C LYS A 221 -26.63 1.45 -10.95
N ALA A 222 -26.37 2.27 -11.96
CA ALA A 222 -25.14 2.19 -12.72
C ALA A 222 -23.90 2.57 -11.86
N PHE A 223 -24.03 3.61 -11.03
CA PHE A 223 -22.97 4.02 -10.11
C PHE A 223 -22.62 2.92 -9.09
N GLU A 224 -23.61 2.27 -8.48
CA GLU A 224 -23.38 1.16 -7.54
C GLU A 224 -22.54 0.04 -8.18
N GLU A 225 -22.86 -0.36 -9.42
CA GLU A 225 -22.13 -1.36 -10.17
C GLU A 225 -20.72 -0.86 -10.60
N LEU A 226 -20.64 0.40 -11.03
CA LEU A 226 -19.38 1.04 -11.42
C LEU A 226 -18.40 1.12 -10.25
N GLU A 227 -18.86 1.57 -9.08
CA GLU A 227 -18.06 1.63 -7.85
C GLU A 227 -17.50 0.25 -7.48
N ALA A 228 -18.37 -0.78 -7.52
CA ALA A 228 -17.97 -2.14 -7.22
C ALA A 228 -16.92 -2.70 -8.21
N LEU A 229 -17.07 -2.40 -9.50
CA LEU A 229 -16.14 -2.84 -10.54
C LEU A 229 -14.81 -2.09 -10.51
N LEU A 230 -14.82 -0.78 -10.28
CA LEU A 230 -13.61 0.04 -10.13
C LEU A 230 -12.80 -0.45 -8.92
N ALA A 231 -13.45 -0.68 -7.77
CA ALA A 231 -12.81 -1.20 -6.57
C ALA A 231 -12.15 -2.57 -6.80
N ARG A 232 -12.83 -3.48 -7.52
CA ARG A 232 -12.27 -4.81 -7.87
C ARG A 232 -11.04 -4.72 -8.78
N ASN A 233 -10.95 -3.67 -9.60
CA ASN A 233 -9.82 -3.43 -10.49
C ASN A 233 -8.74 -2.53 -9.88
N GLY A 234 -8.84 -2.16 -8.59
CA GLY A 234 -7.87 -1.32 -7.92
C GLY A 234 -7.87 0.13 -8.38
N ILE A 235 -8.99 0.61 -8.93
CA ILE A 235 -9.17 2.00 -9.36
C ILE A 235 -9.95 2.74 -8.28
N CYS A 236 -9.38 3.82 -7.76
CA CYS A 236 -10.00 4.60 -6.70
C CYS A 236 -10.81 5.77 -7.23
N ILE A 237 -11.85 6.12 -6.48
CA ILE A 237 -12.73 7.23 -6.81
C ILE A 237 -12.30 8.47 -6.01
N ALA A 238 -11.92 9.52 -6.72
CA ALA A 238 -11.47 10.77 -6.15
C ALA A 238 -12.60 11.62 -5.58
N VAL A 239 -13.66 11.76 -6.37
CA VAL A 239 -14.84 12.55 -6.05
C VAL A 239 -16.08 11.79 -6.56
N LYS A 240 -17.13 11.78 -5.76
CA LYS A 240 -18.43 11.22 -6.09
C LYS A 240 -19.45 12.33 -6.00
N GLU A 241 -20.01 12.76 -7.11
CA GLU A 241 -21.00 13.83 -7.12
C GLU A 241 -22.31 13.36 -7.75
N LYS A 242 -23.39 13.78 -7.14
CA LYS A 242 -24.73 13.54 -7.63
C LYS A 242 -25.17 14.67 -8.54
N LEU A 243 -25.76 14.32 -9.65
CA LEU A 243 -26.36 15.22 -10.60
C LEU A 243 -27.88 15.09 -10.46
N VAL A 244 -28.51 16.15 -9.98
CA VAL A 244 -29.97 16.13 -9.76
C VAL A 244 -30.67 16.08 -11.09
N LYS A 245 -31.61 15.12 -11.28
CA LYS A 245 -32.43 15.04 -12.48
C LYS A 245 -33.57 16.03 -12.39
N ASP A 246 -33.47 17.11 -13.13
CA ASP A 246 -34.45 18.19 -13.14
C ASP A 246 -34.82 18.68 -14.55
N SER A 247 -34.48 17.91 -15.56
CA SER A 247 -34.71 18.25 -16.99
C SER A 247 -33.96 19.51 -17.42
N GLY A 248 -32.75 19.74 -16.85
CA GLY A 248 -31.89 20.89 -17.20
C GLY A 248 -32.38 22.24 -16.69
N VAL A 249 -33.28 22.27 -15.70
CA VAL A 249 -33.88 23.50 -15.13
C VAL A 249 -33.21 23.92 -13.80
N ALA A 250 -32.21 23.18 -13.32
CA ALA A 250 -31.49 23.51 -12.08
C ALA A 250 -30.82 24.86 -12.14
N ASP A 251 -30.63 25.48 -10.97
CA ASP A 251 -29.79 26.66 -10.86
C ASP A 251 -28.33 26.31 -11.31
N GLU A 252 -27.81 27.11 -12.22
CA GLU A 252 -26.46 27.00 -12.78
C GLU A 252 -25.38 26.87 -11.67
N ARG A 253 -25.62 27.39 -10.48
CA ARG A 253 -24.73 27.27 -9.32
C ARG A 253 -24.55 25.82 -8.85
N ALA A 254 -25.56 24.97 -8.98
CA ALA A 254 -25.46 23.56 -8.61
C ALA A 254 -24.43 22.85 -9.47
N TYR A 255 -24.36 23.16 -10.75
CA TYR A 255 -23.36 22.61 -11.67
C TYR A 255 -21.97 23.21 -11.41
N ASP A 256 -21.87 24.49 -11.04
CA ASP A 256 -20.61 25.14 -10.67
C ASP A 256 -20.01 24.51 -9.40
N ASP A 257 -20.83 24.17 -8.41
CA ASP A 257 -20.40 23.49 -7.18
C ASP A 257 -19.84 22.08 -7.46
N ILE A 258 -20.43 21.34 -8.38
CA ILE A 258 -19.92 20.03 -8.82
C ILE A 258 -18.51 20.20 -9.42
N VAL A 259 -18.34 21.13 -10.35
CA VAL A 259 -17.03 21.41 -10.96
C VAL A 259 -16.01 21.86 -9.92
N HIS A 260 -16.43 22.72 -8.98
CA HIS A 260 -15.54 23.15 -7.89
C HIS A 260 -15.04 21.96 -7.05
N LYS A 261 -15.90 21.02 -6.71
CA LYS A 261 -15.51 19.80 -5.97
C LYS A 261 -14.55 18.94 -6.77
N LEU A 262 -14.76 18.76 -8.07
CA LEU A 262 -13.81 18.07 -8.94
C LEU A 262 -12.42 18.71 -8.93
N LEU A 263 -12.35 20.04 -8.91
CA LEU A 263 -11.11 20.80 -8.87
C LEU A 263 -10.34 20.65 -7.56
N THR A 264 -10.99 20.20 -6.48
CA THR A 264 -10.29 19.88 -5.21
C THR A 264 -9.32 18.70 -5.33
N LYS A 265 -9.47 17.86 -6.38
CA LYS A 265 -8.64 16.69 -6.64
C LYS A 265 -7.93 16.81 -8.00
N PRO A 266 -6.95 17.70 -8.16
CA PRO A 266 -6.39 18.09 -9.46
C PRO A 266 -5.63 16.95 -10.19
N ARG A 267 -5.32 15.87 -9.48
CA ARG A 267 -4.69 14.67 -10.07
C ARG A 267 -5.70 13.69 -10.66
N ALA A 268 -6.98 13.77 -10.32
CA ALA A 268 -8.05 12.98 -10.92
C ALA A 268 -8.52 13.67 -12.20
N ARG A 269 -7.75 13.56 -13.27
CA ARG A 269 -8.05 14.15 -14.58
C ARG A 269 -9.06 13.34 -15.39
N GLY A 270 -9.13 12.05 -15.15
CA GLY A 270 -10.16 11.18 -15.72
C GLY A 270 -11.43 11.30 -14.91
N ALA A 271 -12.54 11.57 -15.58
CA ALA A 271 -13.85 11.64 -14.94
C ALA A 271 -14.89 10.87 -15.74
N ILE A 272 -15.73 10.13 -15.02
CA ILE A 272 -16.82 9.35 -15.61
C ILE A 272 -18.12 10.11 -15.34
N ILE A 273 -18.92 10.33 -16.39
CA ILE A 273 -20.25 10.92 -16.25
C ILE A 273 -21.31 9.91 -16.69
N PHE A 274 -22.19 9.57 -15.76
CA PHE A 274 -23.34 8.70 -15.98
C PHE A 274 -24.62 9.50 -15.75
N GLY A 275 -25.22 10.03 -16.80
CA GLY A 275 -26.36 10.93 -16.72
C GLY A 275 -27.00 11.22 -18.07
N SER A 276 -28.08 11.99 -18.04
CA SER A 276 -28.85 12.41 -19.22
C SER A 276 -28.23 13.67 -19.86
N ASP A 277 -28.54 13.90 -21.13
CA ASP A 277 -27.96 14.95 -21.94
C ASP A 277 -28.23 16.38 -21.40
N GLN A 278 -29.41 16.63 -20.87
CA GLN A 278 -29.83 17.95 -20.36
C GLN A 278 -28.97 18.39 -19.16
N GLU A 279 -28.81 17.51 -18.19
CA GLU A 279 -28.03 17.75 -16.98
C GLU A 279 -26.53 17.81 -17.30
N VAL A 280 -26.06 16.91 -18.18
CA VAL A 280 -24.64 16.90 -18.59
C VAL A 280 -24.26 18.17 -19.36
N ALA A 281 -25.18 18.72 -20.20
CA ALA A 281 -24.96 20.02 -20.83
C ALA A 281 -24.77 21.14 -19.80
N GLY A 282 -25.50 21.08 -18.68
CA GLY A 282 -25.28 21.98 -17.52
C GLY A 282 -23.89 21.90 -16.95
N VAL A 283 -23.38 20.66 -16.73
CA VAL A 283 -22.01 20.41 -16.26
C VAL A 283 -20.98 20.95 -17.24
N MET A 284 -21.16 20.74 -18.57
CA MET A 284 -20.19 21.22 -19.57
C MET A 284 -20.13 22.74 -19.62
N ARG A 285 -21.28 23.42 -19.51
CA ARG A 285 -21.32 24.90 -19.36
C ARG A 285 -20.61 25.37 -18.10
N ALA A 286 -20.76 24.67 -16.98
CA ALA A 286 -20.06 24.97 -15.73
C ALA A 286 -18.54 24.77 -15.86
N VAL A 287 -18.08 23.74 -16.57
CA VAL A 287 -16.65 23.50 -16.87
C VAL A 287 -16.06 24.66 -17.68
N GLU A 288 -16.81 25.20 -18.64
CA GLU A 288 -16.38 26.38 -19.39
C GLU A 288 -16.33 27.65 -18.52
N ARG A 289 -17.38 27.94 -17.72
CA ARG A 289 -17.38 29.05 -16.78
C ARG A 289 -16.24 28.98 -15.76
N GLY A 290 -15.92 27.75 -15.28
CA GLY A 290 -14.84 27.49 -14.35
C GLY A 290 -13.44 27.50 -14.98
N ASN A 291 -13.33 27.78 -16.30
CA ASN A 291 -12.08 27.72 -17.08
C ASN A 291 -11.32 26.38 -16.88
N ALA A 292 -12.05 25.28 -16.73
CA ALA A 292 -11.55 23.95 -16.44
C ALA A 292 -11.53 23.02 -17.66
N THR A 293 -11.75 23.55 -18.86
CA THR A 293 -11.90 22.79 -20.11
C THR A 293 -10.72 21.90 -20.44
N SER A 294 -9.50 22.29 -20.03
CA SER A 294 -8.27 21.53 -20.29
C SER A 294 -7.92 20.51 -19.18
N LEU A 295 -8.65 20.50 -18.08
CA LEU A 295 -8.26 19.73 -16.90
C LEU A 295 -8.82 18.32 -16.87
N PHE A 296 -9.98 18.10 -17.49
CA PHE A 296 -10.70 16.84 -17.43
C PHE A 296 -10.78 16.14 -18.79
N SER A 297 -10.69 14.82 -18.76
CA SER A 297 -11.05 13.93 -19.89
C SER A 297 -12.19 13.04 -19.42
N TRP A 298 -13.24 12.97 -20.24
CA TRP A 298 -14.50 12.37 -19.85
C TRP A 298 -14.66 10.97 -20.43
N VAL A 299 -15.24 10.07 -19.64
CA VAL A 299 -15.83 8.82 -20.09
C VAL A 299 -17.33 8.95 -19.91
N GLY A 300 -18.09 8.91 -20.98
CA GLY A 300 -19.52 9.19 -21.02
C GLY A 300 -20.39 7.96 -21.14
N SER A 301 -21.58 8.02 -20.51
CA SER A 301 -22.63 7.03 -20.69
C SER A 301 -23.46 7.29 -21.96
N ASP A 302 -24.31 6.35 -22.30
CA ASP A 302 -25.23 6.40 -23.46
C ASP A 302 -26.26 7.55 -23.37
N GLY A 303 -26.63 7.97 -22.17
CA GLY A 303 -27.61 9.01 -21.94
C GLY A 303 -27.27 10.37 -22.57
N TRP A 304 -25.97 10.64 -22.80
CA TRP A 304 -25.51 11.86 -23.43
C TRP A 304 -24.54 11.63 -24.60
N SER A 305 -24.32 10.40 -24.98
CA SER A 305 -23.43 10.02 -26.07
C SER A 305 -23.94 10.53 -27.40
N ALA A 306 -23.09 11.26 -28.13
CA ALA A 306 -23.39 11.84 -29.44
C ALA A 306 -24.63 12.75 -29.48
N ARG A 307 -24.94 13.46 -28.38
CA ARG A 307 -26.01 14.44 -28.33
C ARG A 307 -25.49 15.83 -28.63
N SER A 308 -26.13 16.50 -29.62
CA SER A 308 -25.80 17.87 -29.97
C SER A 308 -26.06 18.85 -28.84
N LEU A 309 -27.10 18.63 -28.03
CA LEU A 309 -27.40 19.43 -26.84
C LEU A 309 -26.22 19.57 -25.87
N VAL A 310 -25.39 18.55 -25.77
CA VAL A 310 -24.20 18.56 -24.87
C VAL A 310 -23.00 19.18 -25.57
N SER A 311 -22.79 18.87 -26.84
CA SER A 311 -21.59 19.26 -27.60
C SER A 311 -21.63 20.67 -28.17
N ASP A 312 -22.80 21.10 -28.66
CA ASP A 312 -22.91 22.35 -29.35
C ASP A 312 -22.81 23.57 -28.40
N GLY A 313 -21.83 24.42 -28.68
CA GLY A 313 -21.49 25.54 -27.80
C GLY A 313 -20.58 25.16 -26.62
N ASN A 314 -20.31 23.88 -26.42
CA ASN A 314 -19.44 23.38 -25.35
C ASN A 314 -18.28 22.53 -25.90
N GLU A 315 -17.92 22.69 -27.18
CA GLU A 315 -17.00 21.81 -27.90
C GLU A 315 -15.67 21.64 -27.18
N ARG A 316 -15.13 22.69 -26.57
CA ARG A 316 -13.87 22.66 -25.81
C ARG A 316 -13.98 21.87 -24.51
N ALA A 317 -15.14 21.92 -23.85
CA ALA A 317 -15.34 21.14 -22.61
C ALA A 317 -15.50 19.66 -22.93
N VAL A 318 -16.16 19.33 -24.04
CA VAL A 318 -16.46 17.95 -24.50
C VAL A 318 -15.30 17.31 -25.27
N GLU A 319 -14.40 18.11 -25.90
CA GLU A 319 -13.25 17.59 -26.66
C GLU A 319 -12.46 16.53 -25.85
N GLY A 320 -12.11 15.44 -26.53
CA GLY A 320 -11.37 14.34 -25.89
C GLY A 320 -12.26 13.33 -25.16
N THR A 321 -13.57 13.53 -25.15
CA THR A 321 -14.51 12.59 -24.52
C THR A 321 -14.53 11.26 -25.26
N ILE A 322 -14.57 10.17 -24.51
CA ILE A 322 -14.84 8.81 -24.98
C ILE A 322 -16.18 8.40 -24.38
N SER A 323 -17.16 8.05 -25.21
CA SER A 323 -18.48 7.63 -24.73
C SER A 323 -18.86 6.26 -25.23
N VAL A 324 -19.65 5.56 -24.42
CA VAL A 324 -20.19 4.23 -24.73
C VAL A 324 -21.62 4.40 -25.19
N GLN A 325 -21.96 3.85 -26.36
CA GLN A 325 -23.30 3.92 -26.90
C GLN A 325 -23.76 2.55 -27.38
N PRO A 326 -24.97 2.09 -27.03
CA PRO A 326 -25.54 0.86 -27.61
C PRO A 326 -25.47 0.88 -29.14
N GLN A 327 -24.98 -0.20 -29.71
CA GLN A 327 -24.85 -0.34 -31.17
C GLN A 327 -26.22 -0.49 -31.80
N ALA A 328 -26.53 0.38 -32.74
CA ALA A 328 -27.75 0.36 -33.49
C ALA A 328 -27.50 0.74 -34.95
N HIS A 329 -28.27 0.18 -35.86
CA HIS A 329 -28.24 0.46 -37.28
C HIS A 329 -29.47 1.26 -37.71
N ASN A 330 -29.36 1.93 -38.85
CA ASN A 330 -30.48 2.75 -39.36
C ASN A 330 -31.68 1.88 -39.73
N VAL A 331 -32.86 2.30 -39.35
CA VAL A 331 -34.13 1.69 -39.77
C VAL A 331 -34.34 2.01 -41.27
N ARG A 332 -34.40 0.97 -42.08
CA ARG A 332 -34.50 1.10 -43.53
C ARG A 332 -35.76 1.87 -43.97
N GLY A 333 -35.58 2.89 -44.80
CA GLY A 333 -36.65 3.73 -45.32
C GLY A 333 -37.20 4.77 -44.36
N PHE A 334 -36.77 4.76 -43.09
CA PHE A 334 -37.26 5.73 -42.10
C PHE A 334 -36.77 7.16 -42.43
N THR A 335 -35.54 7.32 -42.84
CA THR A 335 -34.97 8.64 -43.18
C THR A 335 -35.80 9.31 -44.26
N GLU A 336 -36.09 8.61 -45.36
CA GLU A 336 -36.90 9.13 -46.43
C GLU A 336 -38.35 9.42 -46.01
N TYR A 337 -38.92 8.55 -45.15
CA TYR A 337 -40.24 8.77 -44.59
C TYR A 337 -40.24 10.04 -43.73
N PHE A 338 -39.31 10.23 -42.78
CA PHE A 338 -39.29 11.36 -41.87
C PHE A 338 -39.06 12.68 -42.61
N LEU A 339 -38.11 12.70 -43.55
CA LEU A 339 -37.84 13.89 -44.37
C LEU A 339 -39.03 14.31 -45.26
N GLY A 340 -39.92 13.37 -45.56
CA GLY A 340 -41.17 13.65 -46.31
C GLY A 340 -42.30 14.21 -45.47
N LEU A 341 -42.14 14.21 -44.11
CA LEU A 341 -43.18 14.72 -43.25
C LEU A 341 -43.27 16.24 -43.24
N ASN A 342 -44.47 16.75 -43.06
CA ASN A 342 -44.77 18.15 -42.82
C ASN A 342 -46.07 18.26 -42.01
N VAL A 343 -46.36 19.42 -41.48
CA VAL A 343 -47.55 19.67 -40.63
C VAL A 343 -48.87 19.35 -41.33
N LYS A 344 -48.96 19.38 -42.67
CA LYS A 344 -50.18 19.09 -43.39
C LYS A 344 -50.40 17.58 -43.57
N ASN A 345 -49.35 16.78 -43.74
CA ASN A 345 -49.47 15.34 -44.00
C ASN A 345 -49.34 14.49 -42.71
N ASN A 346 -48.73 15.08 -41.64
CA ASN A 346 -48.57 14.40 -40.35
C ASN A 346 -49.62 14.86 -39.33
N LYS A 347 -50.81 14.24 -39.40
CA LYS A 347 -51.90 14.52 -38.45
C LYS A 347 -51.92 13.51 -37.29
N ARG A 348 -51.17 12.42 -37.40
CA ARG A 348 -51.12 11.35 -36.38
C ARG A 348 -50.30 11.73 -35.16
N ASN A 349 -49.36 12.63 -35.34
CA ASN A 349 -48.46 13.10 -34.28
C ASN A 349 -48.90 14.49 -33.80
N PRO A 350 -49.55 14.62 -32.64
CA PRO A 350 -50.06 15.91 -32.17
C PRO A 350 -48.93 16.88 -31.75
N TRP A 351 -47.73 16.36 -31.47
CA TRP A 351 -46.57 17.18 -31.09
C TRP A 351 -45.73 17.65 -32.29
N PHE A 352 -46.07 17.25 -33.50
CA PHE A 352 -45.30 17.54 -34.69
C PHE A 352 -45.31 19.03 -35.05
N VAL A 353 -46.39 19.74 -34.69
CA VAL A 353 -46.47 21.20 -34.93
C VAL A 353 -45.43 21.94 -34.09
N GLU A 354 -45.32 21.60 -32.82
CA GLU A 354 -44.37 22.24 -31.91
C GLU A 354 -42.94 21.90 -32.30
N PHE A 355 -42.66 20.63 -32.67
CA PHE A 355 -41.37 20.23 -33.25
C PHE A 355 -41.05 21.08 -34.51
N TRP A 356 -41.99 21.31 -35.37
CA TRP A 356 -41.81 22.12 -36.59
C TRP A 356 -41.49 23.57 -36.26
N GLU A 357 -42.19 24.16 -35.28
CA GLU A 357 -41.97 25.53 -34.83
C GLU A 357 -40.57 25.70 -34.22
N ASP A 358 -40.14 24.74 -33.38
CA ASP A 358 -38.84 24.75 -32.75
C ASP A 358 -37.73 24.56 -33.80
N HIS A 359 -37.87 23.56 -34.67
CA HIS A 359 -36.89 23.22 -35.68
C HIS A 359 -36.61 24.36 -36.65
N PHE A 360 -37.67 25.06 -37.09
CA PHE A 360 -37.58 26.15 -38.06
C PHE A 360 -37.57 27.55 -37.44
N GLN A 361 -37.62 27.65 -36.13
CA GLN A 361 -37.65 28.91 -35.36
C GLN A 361 -38.75 29.85 -35.92
N CYS A 362 -39.96 29.31 -36.13
CA CYS A 362 -41.11 30.04 -36.66
C CYS A 362 -42.39 29.60 -35.95
N ARG A 363 -43.42 30.42 -36.03
CA ARG A 363 -44.75 30.10 -35.48
C ARG A 363 -45.67 29.62 -36.60
N TYR A 364 -46.29 28.47 -36.41
CA TYR A 364 -47.23 27.93 -37.39
C TYR A 364 -48.56 28.67 -37.31
N PRO A 365 -49.16 29.08 -38.47
CA PRO A 365 -50.45 29.77 -38.46
C PRO A 365 -51.55 28.92 -37.82
N GLY A 366 -52.19 29.49 -36.75
CA GLY A 366 -53.24 28.83 -36.01
C GLY A 366 -52.77 28.00 -34.81
N SER A 367 -51.44 27.86 -34.57
CA SER A 367 -50.97 27.21 -33.36
C SER A 367 -51.24 28.07 -32.12
N PRO A 368 -51.59 27.45 -30.98
CA PRO A 368 -51.79 28.17 -29.73
C PRO A 368 -50.43 28.73 -29.25
N ARG A 369 -50.47 29.83 -28.50
CA ARG A 369 -49.24 30.35 -27.82
C ARG A 369 -48.86 29.45 -26.65
N THR A 370 -47.62 29.03 -26.68
CA THR A 370 -46.99 28.26 -25.59
C THR A 370 -45.77 29.00 -25.05
N PRO A 371 -45.27 28.69 -23.90
CA PRO A 371 -43.99 29.25 -23.40
C PRO A 371 -42.82 29.02 -24.36
N TYR A 372 -42.92 27.99 -25.19
CA TYR A 372 -41.83 27.54 -26.06
C TYR A 372 -41.87 28.16 -27.47
N ASN A 373 -43.06 28.61 -27.94
CA ASN A 373 -43.22 29.26 -29.24
C ASN A 373 -43.50 30.77 -29.14
N GLY A 374 -43.70 31.30 -27.93
CA GLY A 374 -44.08 32.69 -27.69
C GLY A 374 -43.05 33.72 -28.17
N HIS A 375 -41.80 33.34 -28.22
CA HIS A 375 -40.67 34.16 -28.66
C HIS A 375 -40.45 34.20 -30.18
N TYR A 376 -41.08 33.29 -30.96
CA TYR A 376 -40.94 33.29 -32.41
C TYR A 376 -41.77 34.37 -33.03
N VAL A 377 -41.10 35.36 -33.62
CA VAL A 377 -41.74 36.52 -34.31
C VAL A 377 -42.14 36.17 -35.76
N ARG A 378 -41.35 35.28 -36.37
CA ARG A 378 -41.55 34.86 -37.76
C ARG A 378 -42.69 33.85 -37.88
N ALA A 379 -43.65 34.08 -38.79
CA ALA A 379 -44.62 33.05 -39.16
C ALA A 379 -43.97 32.02 -40.11
N CYS A 380 -44.31 30.74 -39.93
CA CYS A 380 -43.89 29.73 -40.88
C CYS A 380 -44.49 29.96 -42.26
N SER A 381 -43.69 29.91 -43.31
CA SER A 381 -44.08 30.25 -44.68
C SER A 381 -44.82 29.11 -45.39
N GLY A 382 -44.75 27.89 -44.88
CA GLY A 382 -45.22 26.65 -45.51
C GLY A 382 -44.28 26.12 -46.59
N LEU A 383 -43.13 26.76 -46.80
CA LEU A 383 -42.07 26.32 -47.72
C LEU A 383 -40.93 25.58 -47.00
N GLU A 384 -40.96 25.60 -45.69
CA GLU A 384 -40.01 24.88 -44.83
C GLU A 384 -40.05 23.38 -45.16
N ARG A 385 -38.86 22.74 -45.17
CA ARG A 385 -38.72 21.30 -45.40
C ARG A 385 -37.63 20.74 -44.52
N LEU A 386 -37.86 19.52 -44.09
CA LEU A 386 -36.83 18.71 -43.45
C LEU A 386 -35.86 18.20 -44.54
N THR A 387 -34.58 18.33 -44.31
CA THR A 387 -33.53 17.85 -45.20
C THR A 387 -32.46 17.11 -44.40
N ALA A 388 -31.66 16.28 -45.03
CA ALA A 388 -30.56 15.57 -44.36
C ALA A 388 -29.50 16.52 -43.76
N GLU A 389 -29.46 17.79 -44.22
CA GLU A 389 -28.50 18.80 -43.74
C GLU A 389 -29.00 19.54 -42.52
N ASN A 390 -30.32 19.70 -42.36
CA ASN A 390 -30.94 20.44 -41.25
C ASN A 390 -31.57 19.52 -40.19
N THR A 391 -31.54 18.20 -40.36
CA THR A 391 -32.18 17.26 -39.45
C THR A 391 -31.13 16.30 -38.92
N GLU A 392 -30.90 16.35 -37.64
CA GLU A 392 -30.06 15.38 -36.96
C GLU A 392 -30.91 14.16 -36.55
N PHE A 393 -30.47 12.96 -36.97
CA PHE A 393 -31.19 11.72 -36.67
C PHE A 393 -30.69 11.07 -35.40
N GLU A 394 -31.65 10.59 -34.58
CA GLU A 394 -31.41 9.68 -33.47
C GLU A 394 -30.77 8.39 -33.99
N ARG A 395 -29.67 7.98 -33.40
CA ARG A 395 -28.91 6.78 -33.81
C ARG A 395 -29.52 5.48 -33.33
N GLN A 396 -30.34 5.55 -32.27
CA GLN A 396 -30.86 4.38 -31.55
C GLN A 396 -32.31 4.03 -31.91
N LEU A 397 -32.85 4.55 -33.00
CA LEU A 397 -34.25 4.31 -33.46
C LEU A 397 -34.55 2.84 -33.77
N GLN A 398 -33.51 2.05 -34.04
CA GLN A 398 -33.63 0.59 -34.16
C GLN A 398 -34.35 -0.03 -32.98
N PHE A 399 -33.99 0.34 -31.74
CA PHE A 399 -34.58 -0.24 -30.55
C PHE A 399 -36.07 0.05 -30.41
N VAL A 400 -36.53 1.20 -30.90
CA VAL A 400 -37.95 1.54 -30.97
C VAL A 400 -38.67 0.63 -31.98
N SER A 401 -38.12 0.50 -33.18
CA SER A 401 -38.65 -0.37 -34.22
C SER A 401 -38.71 -1.83 -33.77
N ASP A 402 -37.62 -2.33 -33.17
CA ASP A 402 -37.53 -3.70 -32.67
C ASP A 402 -38.52 -3.96 -31.51
N ALA A 403 -38.83 -2.97 -30.66
CA ALA A 403 -39.83 -3.11 -29.60
C ALA A 403 -41.24 -3.29 -30.18
N VAL A 404 -41.58 -2.56 -31.24
CA VAL A 404 -42.87 -2.72 -31.94
C VAL A 404 -42.90 -4.05 -32.70
N MET A 405 -41.83 -4.42 -33.37
CA MET A 405 -41.71 -5.67 -34.09
C MET A 405 -41.79 -6.87 -33.09
N ALA A 406 -41.17 -6.81 -31.92
CA ALA A 406 -41.23 -7.84 -30.92
C ALA A 406 -42.70 -8.15 -30.47
N PHE A 407 -43.52 -7.11 -30.27
CA PHE A 407 -44.94 -7.32 -30.01
C PHE A 407 -45.66 -7.91 -31.22
N ALA A 408 -45.39 -7.44 -32.42
CA ALA A 408 -46.05 -7.93 -33.63
C ALA A 408 -45.74 -9.41 -33.89
N TYR A 409 -44.48 -9.84 -33.73
CA TYR A 409 -44.09 -11.25 -33.85
C TYR A 409 -44.65 -12.09 -32.70
N ALA A 410 -44.67 -11.59 -31.44
CA ALA A 410 -45.27 -12.29 -30.32
C ALA A 410 -46.80 -12.53 -30.52
N ILE A 411 -47.52 -11.50 -31.01
CA ILE A 411 -48.95 -11.61 -31.36
C ILE A 411 -49.14 -12.56 -32.52
N ARG A 412 -48.32 -12.51 -33.58
CA ARG A 412 -48.32 -13.45 -34.69
C ARG A 412 -48.21 -14.92 -34.22
N ASP A 413 -47.20 -15.19 -33.37
CA ASP A 413 -46.90 -16.54 -32.89
C ASP A 413 -47.99 -17.04 -31.93
N MET A 414 -48.51 -16.17 -31.09
CA MET A 414 -49.66 -16.47 -30.26
C MET A 414 -50.91 -16.74 -31.10
N HIS A 415 -51.21 -15.91 -32.12
CA HIS A 415 -52.34 -16.07 -33.04
C HIS A 415 -52.21 -17.38 -33.80
N ALA A 416 -51.06 -17.71 -34.36
CA ALA A 416 -50.83 -18.99 -35.05
C ALA A 416 -51.06 -20.18 -34.10
N SER A 417 -50.65 -20.10 -32.82
CA SER A 417 -50.80 -21.17 -31.85
C SER A 417 -52.25 -21.32 -31.33
N VAL A 418 -52.89 -20.20 -31.00
CA VAL A 418 -54.18 -20.17 -30.31
C VAL A 418 -55.36 -20.16 -31.27
N CYS A 419 -55.27 -19.40 -32.38
CA CYS A 419 -56.32 -19.27 -33.38
C CYS A 419 -56.09 -20.14 -34.64
N GLY A 420 -55.00 -20.93 -34.68
CA GLY A 420 -54.67 -21.80 -35.80
C GLY A 420 -54.39 -21.08 -37.11
N GLY A 421 -53.98 -19.81 -37.11
CA GLY A 421 -53.65 -18.99 -38.27
C GLY A 421 -54.85 -18.54 -39.12
N ARG A 422 -56.10 -18.68 -38.59
CA ARG A 422 -57.32 -18.21 -39.25
C ARG A 422 -57.29 -16.67 -39.31
N SER A 423 -57.87 -16.11 -40.40
CA SER A 423 -58.00 -14.65 -40.54
C SER A 423 -58.90 -14.07 -39.46
N GLY A 424 -58.46 -13.01 -38.79
CA GLY A 424 -59.10 -12.36 -37.67
C GLY A 424 -58.80 -12.98 -36.31
N LEU A 425 -59.20 -12.29 -35.21
CA LEU A 425 -58.98 -12.73 -33.85
C LEU A 425 -60.06 -13.77 -33.46
N CYS A 426 -59.64 -14.89 -32.89
CA CYS A 426 -60.56 -15.85 -32.26
C CYS A 426 -60.94 -15.42 -30.83
N ASP A 427 -62.01 -15.98 -30.26
CA ASP A 427 -62.57 -15.60 -28.97
C ASP A 427 -61.55 -15.74 -27.82
N ALA A 428 -60.61 -16.69 -27.94
CA ALA A 428 -59.55 -16.87 -26.95
C ALA A 428 -58.52 -15.71 -26.93
N MET A 429 -58.52 -14.89 -27.96
CA MET A 429 -57.66 -13.69 -28.04
C MET A 429 -58.49 -12.39 -27.92
N ARG A 430 -59.72 -12.44 -27.46
CA ARG A 430 -60.61 -11.30 -27.22
C ARG A 430 -61.09 -11.19 -25.78
N PRO A 431 -60.33 -10.57 -24.88
CA PRO A 431 -59.01 -9.97 -24.97
C PRO A 431 -57.87 -10.99 -24.90
N ALA A 432 -56.74 -10.69 -25.51
CA ALA A 432 -55.53 -11.51 -25.37
C ALA A 432 -55.04 -11.49 -23.94
N SER A 433 -54.70 -12.71 -23.40
CA SER A 433 -54.13 -12.83 -22.06
C SER A 433 -52.71 -12.27 -22.07
N GLY A 434 -52.44 -11.21 -21.27
CA GLY A 434 -51.07 -10.64 -21.19
C GLY A 434 -50.00 -11.60 -20.64
N SER A 435 -50.40 -12.53 -19.75
CA SER A 435 -49.47 -13.56 -19.26
C SER A 435 -49.11 -14.60 -20.34
N ASP A 436 -50.02 -14.88 -21.25
CA ASP A 436 -49.74 -15.79 -22.36
C ASP A 436 -48.95 -15.06 -23.46
N LEU A 437 -49.31 -13.82 -23.78
CA LEU A 437 -48.49 -12.99 -24.71
C LEU A 437 -47.04 -12.83 -24.25
N LEU A 438 -46.81 -12.65 -22.94
CA LEU A 438 -45.46 -12.56 -22.39
C LEU A 438 -44.58 -13.80 -22.67
N LYS A 439 -45.20 -15.00 -22.69
CA LYS A 439 -44.52 -16.27 -22.99
C LYS A 439 -44.00 -16.30 -24.46
N TYR A 440 -44.82 -15.77 -25.37
CA TYR A 440 -44.40 -15.64 -26.80
C TYR A 440 -43.41 -14.50 -26.94
N LEU A 441 -43.64 -13.34 -26.35
CA LEU A 441 -42.75 -12.19 -26.38
C LEU A 441 -41.34 -12.53 -25.98
N ARG A 442 -41.14 -13.30 -24.90
CA ARG A 442 -39.78 -13.73 -24.45
C ARG A 442 -39.09 -14.70 -25.38
N LYS A 443 -39.78 -15.27 -26.35
CA LYS A 443 -39.25 -16.26 -27.29
C LYS A 443 -39.08 -15.73 -28.70
N VAL A 444 -39.35 -14.44 -28.91
CA VAL A 444 -39.27 -13.86 -30.26
C VAL A 444 -37.85 -13.95 -30.80
N ASN A 445 -37.75 -14.31 -32.05
CA ASN A 445 -36.54 -14.24 -32.86
C ASN A 445 -36.95 -13.77 -34.26
N PHE A 446 -36.40 -12.64 -34.67
CA PHE A 446 -36.72 -12.08 -35.97
C PHE A 446 -35.58 -11.19 -36.49
N THR A 447 -35.62 -10.91 -37.81
CA THR A 447 -34.77 -9.89 -38.40
C THR A 447 -35.54 -8.57 -38.41
N GLY A 448 -34.98 -7.54 -37.72
CA GLY A 448 -35.57 -6.21 -37.62
C GLY A 448 -35.51 -5.42 -38.94
N LEU A 449 -36.15 -4.26 -38.96
CA LEU A 449 -36.08 -3.36 -40.13
C LEU A 449 -34.69 -2.80 -40.40
N SER A 450 -33.80 -2.79 -39.45
CA SER A 450 -32.38 -2.49 -39.59
C SER A 450 -31.62 -3.54 -40.37
N GLY A 451 -32.13 -4.78 -40.37
CA GLY A 451 -31.47 -5.96 -40.96
C GLY A 451 -30.74 -6.83 -39.91
N ASP A 452 -30.74 -6.42 -38.67
CA ASP A 452 -30.14 -7.19 -37.60
C ASP A 452 -31.08 -8.27 -37.07
N GLU A 453 -30.49 -9.37 -36.61
CA GLU A 453 -31.22 -10.39 -35.84
C GLU A 453 -31.43 -9.92 -34.43
N PHE A 454 -32.67 -10.08 -33.97
CA PHE A 454 -33.09 -9.69 -32.65
C PHE A 454 -33.69 -10.86 -31.87
N HIS A 455 -33.27 -11.04 -30.63
CA HIS A 455 -33.85 -11.91 -29.61
C HIS A 455 -33.58 -11.34 -28.24
N PHE A 456 -34.42 -11.66 -27.27
CA PHE A 456 -34.17 -11.32 -25.89
C PHE A 456 -33.22 -12.33 -25.23
N ASP A 457 -32.39 -11.86 -24.31
CA ASP A 457 -31.61 -12.73 -23.43
C ASP A 457 -32.49 -13.40 -22.36
N ASN A 458 -31.88 -14.22 -21.48
CA ASN A 458 -32.61 -14.88 -20.39
C ASN A 458 -33.23 -13.92 -19.39
N ASN A 459 -32.72 -12.71 -19.31
CA ASN A 459 -33.24 -11.63 -18.45
C ASN A 459 -34.28 -10.77 -19.18
N GLY A 460 -34.60 -11.07 -20.44
CA GLY A 460 -35.50 -10.25 -21.26
C GLY A 460 -34.88 -8.92 -21.64
N ASP A 461 -33.58 -8.84 -21.75
CA ASP A 461 -32.81 -7.68 -22.20
C ASP A 461 -32.37 -7.87 -23.65
N GLY A 462 -32.12 -6.76 -24.37
CA GLY A 462 -31.55 -6.78 -25.70
C GLY A 462 -30.07 -7.18 -25.75
N PRO A 463 -29.53 -7.51 -26.94
CA PRO A 463 -28.14 -7.92 -27.13
C PRO A 463 -27.14 -6.86 -26.67
N ALA A 464 -26.11 -7.27 -25.91
CA ALA A 464 -25.10 -6.38 -25.36
C ALA A 464 -24.02 -6.05 -26.37
N ARG A 465 -24.26 -5.07 -27.21
CA ARG A 465 -23.33 -4.55 -28.24
C ARG A 465 -23.23 -3.03 -28.09
N TYR A 466 -21.99 -2.51 -28.06
CA TYR A 466 -21.75 -1.08 -27.90
C TYR A 466 -20.71 -0.58 -28.88
N ASN A 467 -20.93 0.63 -29.42
CA ASN A 467 -19.94 1.43 -30.11
C ASN A 467 -19.21 2.33 -29.09
N ILE A 468 -17.91 2.52 -29.29
CA ILE A 468 -17.12 3.48 -28.54
C ILE A 468 -16.93 4.71 -29.39
N LEU A 469 -17.57 5.79 -29.00
CA LEU A 469 -17.54 7.06 -29.70
C LEU A 469 -16.55 8.02 -29.04
N HIS A 470 -15.90 8.81 -29.87
CA HIS A 470 -14.93 9.80 -29.47
C HIS A 470 -15.22 11.16 -30.08
N PHE A 471 -15.26 12.19 -29.24
CA PHE A 471 -15.48 13.56 -29.67
C PHE A 471 -14.15 14.26 -29.92
N LYS A 472 -13.84 14.53 -31.18
CA LYS A 472 -12.58 15.16 -31.58
C LYS A 472 -12.73 16.23 -32.64
N GLN A 473 -11.74 17.10 -32.71
CA GLN A 473 -11.62 18.06 -33.78
C GLN A 473 -11.13 17.36 -35.07
N VAL A 474 -11.98 17.27 -36.08
CA VAL A 474 -11.65 16.63 -37.38
C VAL A 474 -11.04 17.63 -38.37
N ALA A 475 -11.35 18.91 -38.23
CA ALA A 475 -10.75 20.03 -38.93
C ALA A 475 -10.77 21.26 -38.01
N LEU A 476 -9.99 22.28 -38.35
CA LEU A 476 -9.90 23.48 -37.51
C LEU A 476 -11.30 24.08 -37.22
N GLY A 477 -11.71 24.07 -35.97
CA GLY A 477 -13.02 24.54 -35.50
C GLY A 477 -14.20 23.60 -35.83
N VAL A 478 -13.94 22.40 -36.37
CA VAL A 478 -15.00 21.43 -36.71
C VAL A 478 -14.83 20.21 -35.82
N TYR A 479 -15.77 19.97 -34.94
CA TYR A 479 -15.80 18.84 -34.01
C TYR A 479 -16.85 17.82 -34.43
N ARG A 480 -16.56 16.53 -34.24
CA ARG A 480 -17.51 15.46 -34.53
C ARG A 480 -17.29 14.25 -33.62
N TRP A 481 -18.35 13.54 -33.36
CA TRP A 481 -18.34 12.20 -32.79
C TRP A 481 -17.93 11.18 -33.84
N VAL A 482 -16.85 10.45 -33.60
CA VAL A 482 -16.33 9.40 -34.48
C VAL A 482 -16.28 8.07 -33.76
N ASN A 483 -16.55 6.98 -34.46
CA ASN A 483 -16.41 5.65 -33.89
C ASN A 483 -14.90 5.28 -33.82
N VAL A 484 -14.40 4.90 -32.66
CA VAL A 484 -13.00 4.52 -32.39
C VAL A 484 -12.85 3.10 -31.85
N GLY A 485 -13.95 2.38 -31.68
CA GLY A 485 -13.93 1.01 -31.19
C GLY A 485 -15.32 0.44 -30.93
N GLU A 486 -15.33 -0.79 -30.47
CA GLU A 486 -16.55 -1.50 -30.13
C GLU A 486 -16.34 -2.38 -28.87
N TYR A 487 -17.42 -2.67 -28.18
CA TYR A 487 -17.45 -3.59 -27.07
C TYR A 487 -18.49 -4.67 -27.36
N LEU A 488 -18.01 -5.88 -27.62
CA LEU A 488 -18.81 -7.04 -28.02
C LEU A 488 -18.44 -8.23 -27.14
N ASP A 489 -19.42 -8.99 -26.71
CA ASP A 489 -19.24 -10.25 -25.98
C ASP A 489 -18.32 -10.15 -24.74
N GLY A 490 -18.21 -8.97 -24.15
CA GLY A 490 -17.37 -8.71 -22.99
C GLY A 490 -15.95 -8.26 -23.31
N GLU A 491 -15.57 -8.12 -24.58
CA GLU A 491 -14.26 -7.68 -25.04
C GLU A 491 -14.30 -6.26 -25.61
N LEU A 492 -13.36 -5.43 -25.17
CA LEU A 492 -13.18 -4.07 -25.69
C LEU A 492 -12.12 -4.05 -26.81
N GLN A 493 -12.56 -3.70 -28.00
CA GLN A 493 -11.70 -3.38 -29.13
C GLN A 493 -11.64 -1.85 -29.27
N LEU A 494 -10.55 -1.25 -28.84
CA LEU A 494 -10.35 0.20 -28.84
C LEU A 494 -9.05 0.55 -29.54
N ASN A 495 -9.14 1.36 -30.60
CA ASN A 495 -7.98 1.89 -31.30
C ASN A 495 -7.50 3.17 -30.65
N LEU A 496 -6.45 3.09 -29.84
CA LEU A 496 -5.88 4.23 -29.13
C LEU A 496 -5.22 5.25 -30.07
N ASP A 497 -4.77 4.84 -31.26
CA ASP A 497 -4.10 5.72 -32.20
C ASP A 497 -5.07 6.72 -32.84
N ASP A 498 -6.36 6.40 -32.88
CA ASP A 498 -7.42 7.26 -33.39
C ASP A 498 -7.98 8.24 -32.35
N ILE A 499 -7.58 8.09 -31.09
CA ILE A 499 -8.03 8.95 -30.02
C ILE A 499 -7.13 10.19 -29.93
N GLN A 500 -7.77 11.32 -29.89
CA GLN A 500 -7.15 12.63 -29.71
C GLN A 500 -7.68 13.27 -28.43
N PHE A 501 -6.81 13.40 -27.46
CA PHE A 501 -7.14 14.14 -26.24
C PHE A 501 -7.02 15.66 -26.49
N LYS A 502 -7.29 16.43 -25.44
CA LYS A 502 -7.29 17.89 -25.53
C LYS A 502 -5.95 18.41 -26.08
N TRP A 503 -6.02 19.50 -26.83
CA TRP A 503 -4.86 20.13 -27.49
C TRP A 503 -4.16 19.25 -28.56
N GLY A 504 -4.85 18.25 -29.07
CA GLY A 504 -4.28 17.34 -30.07
C GLY A 504 -3.29 16.33 -29.55
N GLU A 505 -3.20 16.17 -28.23
CA GLU A 505 -2.34 15.15 -27.62
C GLU A 505 -2.87 13.75 -27.91
N ARG A 506 -1.98 12.83 -28.26
CA ARG A 506 -2.33 11.42 -28.51
C ARG A 506 -2.20 10.55 -27.25
N ARG A 507 -1.57 11.06 -26.20
CA ARG A 507 -1.43 10.33 -24.94
C ARG A 507 -2.58 10.67 -24.02
N PRO A 508 -3.16 9.66 -23.35
CA PRO A 508 -4.16 9.93 -22.34
C PRO A 508 -3.56 10.77 -21.22
N PRO A 509 -4.30 11.73 -20.66
CA PRO A 509 -3.84 12.47 -19.49
C PRO A 509 -3.64 11.50 -18.32
N GLU A 510 -2.57 11.72 -17.56
CA GLU A 510 -2.30 10.94 -16.37
C GLU A 510 -3.36 11.23 -15.30
N SER A 511 -4.06 10.18 -14.86
CA SER A 511 -5.09 10.26 -13.82
C SER A 511 -4.75 9.26 -12.71
N VAL A 512 -3.82 9.67 -11.83
CA VAL A 512 -3.29 8.88 -10.73
C VAL A 512 -3.22 9.72 -9.47
N CYS A 513 -3.53 9.13 -8.32
CA CYS A 513 -3.51 9.87 -7.04
C CYS A 513 -2.11 10.26 -6.62
N SER A 514 -1.18 9.33 -6.70
CA SER A 514 0.20 9.52 -6.27
C SER A 514 1.17 9.13 -7.37
N ALA A 515 2.23 9.91 -7.53
CA ALA A 515 3.33 9.57 -8.42
C ALA A 515 4.07 8.34 -7.89
N GLU A 516 4.76 7.63 -8.77
CA GLU A 516 5.64 6.55 -8.35
C GLU A 516 6.76 7.07 -7.45
N CYS A 517 7.10 6.28 -6.44
CA CYS A 517 8.17 6.64 -5.52
C CYS A 517 9.53 6.48 -6.19
N GLU A 518 10.44 7.42 -5.90
CA GLU A 518 11.83 7.36 -6.35
C GLU A 518 12.55 6.14 -5.75
N LEU A 519 13.69 5.83 -6.32
CA LEU A 519 14.57 4.76 -5.83
C LEU A 519 14.91 4.98 -4.35
N GLY A 520 14.76 3.95 -3.55
CA GLY A 520 15.04 4.02 -2.11
C GLY A 520 13.92 4.60 -1.24
N GLN A 521 12.76 4.87 -1.82
CA GLN A 521 11.57 5.28 -1.10
C GLN A 521 10.55 4.14 -1.00
N ALA A 522 9.88 4.03 0.12
CA ALA A 522 8.76 3.13 0.33
C ALA A 522 7.43 3.90 0.31
N LYS A 523 6.34 3.20 -0.03
CA LYS A 523 5.00 3.76 -0.08
C LYS A 523 4.33 3.69 1.29
N GLN A 524 3.70 4.76 1.71
CA GLN A 524 2.80 4.79 2.85
C GLN A 524 1.41 5.17 2.35
N TYR A 525 0.49 4.22 2.30
CA TYR A 525 -0.87 4.46 1.83
C TYR A 525 -1.60 5.41 2.77
N VAL A 526 -2.44 6.26 2.17
CA VAL A 526 -3.33 7.14 2.91
C VAL A 526 -4.48 6.31 3.48
N GLU A 527 -4.83 6.54 4.73
CA GLU A 527 -5.90 5.81 5.40
C GLU A 527 -7.24 6.00 4.67
N GLY A 528 -7.88 4.89 4.29
CA GLY A 528 -9.12 4.90 3.53
C GLY A 528 -8.99 5.04 2.00
N GLU A 529 -7.80 5.33 1.46
CA GLU A 529 -7.56 5.50 0.01
C GLU A 529 -6.44 4.56 -0.47
N SER A 530 -6.78 3.41 -1.01
CA SER A 530 -5.81 2.39 -1.45
C SER A 530 -4.94 2.79 -2.65
N CYS A 531 -5.34 3.81 -3.41
CA CYS A 531 -4.60 4.31 -4.58
C CYS A 531 -3.71 5.52 -4.28
N CYS A 532 -3.77 6.04 -3.05
CA CYS A 532 -3.04 7.23 -2.66
C CYS A 532 -1.98 6.86 -1.63
N TRP A 533 -0.77 7.30 -1.86
CA TRP A 533 0.36 7.07 -0.95
C TRP A 533 1.27 8.27 -0.88
N HIS A 534 1.96 8.37 0.21
CA HIS A 534 3.12 9.24 0.37
C HIS A 534 4.39 8.41 0.24
N CYS A 535 5.40 8.98 -0.39
CA CYS A 535 6.71 8.36 -0.47
C CYS A 535 7.55 8.81 0.71
N PHE A 536 8.14 7.88 1.45
CA PHE A 536 9.07 8.18 2.53
C PHE A 536 10.41 7.50 2.29
N ASN A 537 11.48 8.21 2.62
CA ASN A 537 12.84 7.70 2.47
C ASN A 537 13.13 6.61 3.50
N CYS A 538 13.68 5.50 3.04
CA CYS A 538 14.26 4.52 3.96
C CYS A 538 15.39 5.16 4.77
N THR A 539 15.60 4.73 6.01
CA THR A 539 16.62 5.27 6.90
C THR A 539 18.03 4.98 6.41
N GLN A 540 19.05 5.52 7.10
CA GLN A 540 20.46 5.40 6.73
C GLN A 540 20.93 3.94 6.56
N TYR A 541 20.31 3.00 7.26
CA TYR A 541 20.69 1.58 7.28
C TYR A 541 19.66 0.67 6.62
N GLU A 542 18.70 1.22 5.89
CA GLU A 542 17.61 0.50 5.28
C GLU A 542 17.60 0.65 3.76
N ILE A 543 17.09 -0.38 3.11
CA ILE A 543 16.76 -0.39 1.69
C ILE A 543 15.26 -0.57 1.52
N ARG A 544 14.71 -0.15 0.39
CA ARG A 544 13.35 -0.51 0.00
C ARG A 544 13.24 -2.03 -0.06
N SER A 545 12.24 -2.59 0.59
CA SER A 545 12.00 -4.03 0.54
C SER A 545 11.67 -4.48 -0.90
N PRO A 546 12.31 -5.52 -1.42
CA PRO A 546 11.98 -6.06 -2.74
C PRO A 546 10.66 -6.84 -2.76
N TYR A 547 10.11 -7.18 -1.58
CA TYR A 547 8.91 -8.00 -1.45
C TYR A 547 7.67 -7.19 -1.08
N VAL A 548 7.84 -6.07 -0.39
CA VAL A 548 6.75 -5.26 0.14
C VAL A 548 7.03 -3.80 -0.16
N GLU A 549 6.20 -3.17 -0.98
CA GLU A 549 6.38 -1.78 -1.39
C GLU A 549 6.22 -0.75 -0.26
N THR A 550 5.54 -1.14 0.81
CA THR A 550 5.25 -0.27 1.96
C THR A 550 6.29 -0.33 3.07
N ALA A 551 7.31 -1.16 2.94
CA ALA A 551 8.27 -1.40 4.00
C ALA A 551 9.71 -1.12 3.56
N CYS A 552 10.50 -0.62 4.49
CA CYS A 552 11.95 -0.61 4.39
C CYS A 552 12.52 -1.81 5.16
N MET A 553 13.54 -2.42 4.62
CA MET A 553 14.25 -3.55 5.22
C MET A 553 15.63 -3.13 5.67
N VAL A 554 15.92 -3.40 6.92
CA VAL A 554 17.25 -3.11 7.50
C VAL A 554 18.31 -4.03 6.88
N CYS A 555 19.39 -3.46 6.37
CA CYS A 555 20.50 -4.25 5.88
C CYS A 555 21.11 -5.13 6.97
N PRO A 556 21.47 -6.39 6.67
CA PRO A 556 22.18 -7.27 7.59
C PRO A 556 23.48 -6.62 8.10
N ARG A 557 23.91 -7.02 9.29
CA ARG A 557 25.19 -6.53 9.83
C ARG A 557 26.33 -6.89 8.89
N GLY A 558 27.28 -5.97 8.69
CA GLY A 558 28.37 -6.12 7.75
C GLY A 558 28.02 -5.68 6.32
N THR A 559 26.83 -5.13 6.12
CA THR A 559 26.38 -4.53 4.87
C THR A 559 25.81 -3.14 5.09
N LEU A 560 25.94 -2.27 4.11
CA LEU A 560 25.34 -0.94 4.08
C LEU A 560 24.49 -0.78 2.81
N PRO A 561 23.44 0.03 2.86
CA PRO A 561 22.72 0.39 1.66
C PRO A 561 23.65 1.01 0.61
N ASP A 562 23.36 0.73 -0.66
CA ASP A 562 23.96 1.47 -1.75
C ASP A 562 23.40 2.91 -1.83
N PRO A 563 24.00 3.83 -2.61
CA PRO A 563 23.51 5.20 -2.73
C PRO A 563 22.05 5.30 -3.18
N THR A 564 21.56 4.33 -3.95
CA THR A 564 20.18 4.26 -4.45
C THR A 564 19.22 3.59 -3.46
N ARG A 565 19.72 2.99 -2.36
CA ARG A 565 18.98 2.25 -1.33
C ARG A 565 18.09 1.14 -1.89
N THR A 566 18.57 0.51 -2.96
CA THR A 566 17.87 -0.63 -3.59
C THR A 566 18.42 -1.97 -3.14
N HIS A 567 19.72 -2.03 -2.78
CA HIS A 567 20.35 -3.27 -2.30
C HIS A 567 21.40 -2.97 -1.23
N CYS A 568 21.74 -4.01 -0.46
CA CYS A 568 22.76 -3.94 0.57
C CYS A 568 24.11 -4.33 -0.01
N ARG A 569 25.09 -3.43 -0.01
CA ARG A 569 26.47 -3.70 -0.40
C ARG A 569 27.29 -4.17 0.79
N PRO A 570 28.19 -5.16 0.63
CA PRO A 570 29.07 -5.60 1.71
C PRO A 570 30.09 -4.50 2.06
N ILE A 571 30.33 -4.33 3.35
CA ILE A 571 31.39 -3.45 3.86
C ILE A 571 32.72 -4.18 3.72
N PRO A 572 33.79 -3.53 3.22
CA PRO A 572 35.12 -4.13 3.14
C PRO A 572 35.59 -4.64 4.51
N GLU A 573 36.25 -5.80 4.50
CA GLU A 573 36.80 -6.38 5.73
C GLU A 573 37.86 -5.47 6.35
N ALA A 574 37.70 -5.12 7.60
CA ALA A 574 38.72 -4.41 8.39
C ALA A 574 39.37 -5.37 9.37
N TYR A 575 40.67 -5.39 9.43
CA TYR A 575 41.48 -6.07 10.43
C TYR A 575 42.78 -5.28 10.70
N LEU A 576 43.50 -5.64 11.78
CA LEU A 576 44.79 -4.99 12.05
C LEU A 576 45.79 -5.39 10.98
N ARG A 577 45.95 -4.53 9.96
CA ARG A 577 46.93 -4.76 8.87
C ARG A 577 48.35 -4.57 9.34
N PRO A 578 49.32 -5.37 8.81
CA PRO A 578 50.75 -5.22 9.12
C PRO A 578 51.33 -3.87 8.76
N ASP A 579 50.75 -3.18 7.80
CA ASP A 579 51.13 -1.83 7.33
C ASP A 579 50.58 -0.67 8.20
N SER A 580 49.72 -0.97 9.18
CA SER A 580 49.18 0.03 10.10
C SER A 580 50.31 0.54 11.06
N ALA A 581 50.26 1.84 11.40
CA ALA A 581 51.25 2.45 12.31
C ALA A 581 51.32 1.70 13.67
N TRP A 582 50.19 1.23 14.18
CA TRP A 582 50.13 0.45 15.40
C TRP A 582 50.84 -0.90 15.30
N ALA A 583 50.64 -1.59 14.17
CA ALA A 583 51.26 -2.88 13.91
C ALA A 583 52.78 -2.72 13.69
N ILE A 584 53.19 -1.74 12.88
CA ILE A 584 54.61 -1.44 12.61
C ILE A 584 55.33 -1.12 13.91
N GLY A 585 54.73 -0.30 14.80
CA GLY A 585 55.32 0.01 16.10
C GLY A 585 55.55 -1.23 16.97
N ALA A 586 54.56 -2.08 17.08
CA ALA A 586 54.65 -3.31 17.87
C ALA A 586 55.67 -4.32 17.29
N MET A 587 55.66 -4.50 15.95
CA MET A 587 56.59 -5.40 15.27
C MET A 587 58.04 -4.89 15.33
N SER A 588 58.26 -3.58 15.16
CA SER A 588 59.59 -2.97 15.26
C SER A 588 60.16 -3.19 16.66
N PHE A 589 59.40 -2.92 17.72
CA PHE A 589 59.80 -3.15 19.09
C PHE A 589 60.14 -4.61 19.36
N SER A 590 59.34 -5.55 18.86
CA SER A 590 59.60 -6.97 18.99
C SER A 590 60.83 -7.42 18.18
N SER A 591 61.06 -6.89 17.01
CA SER A 591 62.21 -7.19 16.17
C SER A 591 63.54 -6.81 16.88
N VAL A 592 63.56 -5.61 17.47
CA VAL A 592 64.72 -5.19 18.31
C VAL A 592 64.89 -6.15 19.50
N GLY A 593 63.80 -6.55 20.11
CA GLY A 593 63.82 -7.52 21.20
C GLY A 593 64.41 -8.90 20.80
N ILE A 594 64.01 -9.38 19.61
CA ILE A 594 64.59 -10.63 19.03
C ILE A 594 66.05 -10.53 18.84
N LEU A 595 66.52 -9.41 18.21
CA LEU A 595 67.95 -9.19 17.94
C LEU A 595 68.76 -9.13 19.23
N LEU A 596 68.25 -8.44 20.25
CA LEU A 596 68.87 -8.38 21.56
C LEU A 596 68.88 -9.73 22.26
N THR A 597 67.82 -10.52 22.17
CA THR A 597 67.74 -11.87 22.76
C THR A 597 68.71 -12.82 22.03
N ALA A 598 68.77 -12.72 20.71
CA ALA A 598 69.72 -13.51 19.92
C ALA A 598 71.18 -13.18 20.29
N PHE A 599 71.48 -11.91 20.46
CA PHE A 599 72.81 -11.43 20.93
C PHE A 599 73.12 -12.00 22.30
N VAL A 600 72.23 -11.86 23.26
CA VAL A 600 72.41 -12.40 24.62
C VAL A 600 72.61 -13.92 24.57
N CYS A 601 71.80 -14.62 23.80
CA CYS A 601 71.92 -16.06 23.61
C CYS A 601 73.28 -16.43 23.01
N GLY A 602 73.74 -15.75 22.02
CA GLY A 602 75.10 -15.95 21.40
C GLY A 602 76.25 -15.77 22.42
N VAL A 603 76.19 -14.69 23.21
CA VAL A 603 77.12 -14.51 24.32
C VAL A 603 77.02 -15.60 25.34
N TRP A 604 75.87 -16.07 25.73
CA TRP A 604 75.61 -17.15 26.67
C TRP A 604 76.13 -18.49 26.18
N VAL A 605 75.98 -18.78 24.92
CA VAL A 605 76.53 -20.01 24.28
C VAL A 605 78.02 -19.95 24.24
N ARG A 606 78.65 -18.85 23.79
CA ARG A 606 80.08 -18.66 23.65
C ARG A 606 80.82 -18.72 25.03
N HIS A 607 80.21 -18.19 26.08
CA HIS A 607 80.78 -18.14 27.43
C HIS A 607 80.13 -19.16 28.41
N SER A 608 79.60 -20.22 27.89
CA SER A 608 78.83 -21.25 28.69
C SER A 608 79.63 -21.98 29.75
N SER A 609 81.00 -22.01 29.61
CA SER A 609 81.89 -22.62 30.57
C SER A 609 82.28 -21.72 31.73
N THR A 610 82.02 -20.40 31.66
CA THR A 610 82.44 -19.43 32.68
C THR A 610 81.75 -19.62 34.04
N PRO A 611 82.37 -19.22 35.14
CA PRO A 611 81.80 -19.35 36.48
C PRO A 611 80.49 -18.62 36.67
N VAL A 612 80.33 -17.38 36.06
CA VAL A 612 79.12 -16.57 36.18
C VAL A 612 77.94 -17.25 35.52
N VAL A 613 78.09 -17.86 34.31
CA VAL A 613 77.03 -18.52 33.62
C VAL A 613 76.64 -19.83 34.35
N ARG A 614 77.59 -20.60 34.84
CA ARG A 614 77.33 -21.80 35.62
C ARG A 614 76.66 -21.52 36.99
N ALA A 615 77.07 -20.47 37.67
CA ALA A 615 76.45 -20.04 38.93
C ALA A 615 74.98 -19.55 38.74
N SER A 616 74.67 -18.96 37.61
CA SER A 616 73.31 -18.52 37.25
C SER A 616 72.34 -19.62 36.85
N GLY A 617 72.78 -20.89 36.78
CA GLY A 617 71.93 -22.00 36.31
C GLY A 617 71.78 -21.97 34.82
N ARG A 618 72.79 -22.41 34.08
CA ARG A 618 72.91 -22.39 32.64
C ARG A 618 71.68 -22.90 31.90
N GLU A 619 71.17 -24.06 32.26
CA GLU A 619 70.06 -24.76 31.64
C GLU A 619 68.76 -23.95 31.75
N LEU A 620 68.39 -23.44 32.92
CA LEU A 620 67.24 -22.63 33.16
C LEU A 620 67.33 -21.25 32.51
N SER A 621 68.54 -20.76 32.28
CA SER A 621 68.78 -19.48 31.56
C SER A 621 68.50 -19.65 30.07
N TYR A 622 68.75 -20.82 29.46
CA TYR A 622 68.36 -21.09 28.06
C TYR A 622 66.85 -21.24 27.93
N VAL A 623 66.17 -21.94 28.86
CA VAL A 623 64.67 -21.99 28.85
C VAL A 623 64.08 -20.60 28.97
N LEU A 624 64.64 -19.74 29.82
CA LEU A 624 64.22 -18.37 30.02
C LEU A 624 64.38 -17.55 28.73
N LEU A 625 65.56 -17.64 28.07
CA LEU A 625 65.83 -16.95 26.79
C LEU A 625 64.90 -17.45 25.69
N ALA A 626 64.63 -18.78 25.61
CA ALA A 626 63.68 -19.33 24.68
C ALA A 626 62.23 -18.78 24.94
N GLY A 627 61.83 -18.70 26.21
CA GLY A 627 60.52 -18.10 26.58
C GLY A 627 60.42 -16.62 26.17
N ILE A 628 61.48 -15.85 26.40
CA ILE A 628 61.59 -14.43 26.01
C ILE A 628 61.50 -14.29 24.50
N LEU A 629 62.21 -15.12 23.72
CA LEU A 629 62.12 -15.13 22.27
C LEU A 629 60.73 -15.45 21.76
N MET A 630 60.09 -16.46 22.36
CA MET A 630 58.69 -16.78 22.01
C MET A 630 57.71 -15.63 22.32
N CYS A 631 57.92 -14.85 23.40
CA CYS A 631 57.12 -13.66 23.66
C CYS A 631 57.19 -12.64 22.56
N TYR A 632 58.38 -12.38 21.98
CA TYR A 632 58.53 -11.48 20.85
C TYR A 632 57.94 -12.07 19.57
N LEU A 633 58.07 -13.38 19.30
CA LEU A 633 57.52 -14.03 18.13
C LEU A 633 56.00 -14.04 18.09
N VAL A 634 55.35 -14.18 19.26
CA VAL A 634 53.90 -14.13 19.39
C VAL A 634 53.31 -12.78 18.93
N THR A 635 54.10 -11.70 19.11
CA THR A 635 53.67 -10.34 18.60
C THR A 635 53.39 -10.35 17.10
N PHE A 636 54.18 -11.05 16.31
CA PHE A 636 53.93 -11.15 14.87
C PHE A 636 52.69 -11.94 14.56
N ALA A 637 52.42 -13.03 15.29
CA ALA A 637 51.17 -13.78 15.13
C ALA A 637 49.91 -12.95 15.46
N LEU A 638 50.01 -11.94 16.34
CA LEU A 638 48.90 -11.09 16.72
C LEU A 638 48.51 -10.06 15.64
N VAL A 639 49.41 -9.78 14.68
CA VAL A 639 49.29 -8.72 13.67
C VAL A 639 48.83 -9.26 12.31
N PHE A 640 48.96 -10.55 12.02
CA PHE A 640 48.52 -11.12 10.74
C PHE A 640 46.99 -11.26 10.65
N ARG A 641 46.50 -11.38 9.41
CA ARG A 641 45.03 -11.59 9.16
C ARG A 641 44.50 -12.77 9.95
N PRO A 642 43.47 -12.56 10.77
CA PRO A 642 42.87 -13.62 11.57
C PRO A 642 42.38 -14.79 10.69
N THR A 643 42.83 -15.99 11.03
CA THR A 643 42.37 -17.27 10.51
C THR A 643 42.17 -18.22 11.70
N ASP A 644 41.41 -19.27 11.57
CA ASP A 644 41.18 -20.20 12.66
C ASP A 644 42.47 -20.79 13.23
N ILE A 645 43.41 -21.11 12.34
CA ILE A 645 44.74 -21.63 12.71
C ILE A 645 45.53 -20.56 13.49
N LEU A 646 45.52 -19.32 12.97
CA LEU A 646 46.25 -18.25 13.60
C LEU A 646 45.66 -17.86 14.96
N CYS A 647 44.33 -17.85 15.06
CA CYS A 647 43.62 -17.63 16.33
C CYS A 647 43.95 -18.71 17.37
N SER A 648 44.09 -19.96 16.93
CA SER A 648 44.58 -21.05 17.79
C SER A 648 46.02 -20.85 18.22
N ILE A 649 46.89 -20.45 17.33
CA ILE A 649 48.31 -20.12 17.64
C ILE A 649 48.39 -18.94 18.58
N GLN A 650 47.61 -17.90 18.40
CA GLN A 650 47.56 -16.74 19.31
C GLN A 650 47.10 -17.15 20.71
N ARG A 651 46.01 -17.91 20.80
CA ARG A 651 45.42 -18.37 22.06
C ARG A 651 46.40 -19.27 22.82
N PHE A 652 47.08 -20.21 22.12
CA PHE A 652 48.10 -21.07 22.71
C PHE A 652 49.32 -20.26 23.10
N GLY A 653 49.88 -19.51 22.16
CA GLY A 653 51.21 -18.86 22.27
C GLY A 653 51.25 -17.80 23.35
N THR A 654 50.18 -16.98 23.51
CA THR A 654 50.14 -15.90 24.52
C THR A 654 50.29 -16.41 25.96
N GLY A 655 49.57 -17.44 26.35
CA GLY A 655 49.70 -18.04 27.70
C GLY A 655 50.95 -18.87 27.90
N PHE A 656 51.34 -19.62 26.86
CA PHE A 656 52.48 -20.54 26.90
C PHE A 656 53.83 -19.83 27.06
N CYS A 657 54.09 -18.77 26.24
CA CYS A 657 55.35 -18.04 26.29
C CYS A 657 55.62 -17.40 27.68
N PHE A 658 54.57 -16.80 28.26
CA PHE A 658 54.68 -16.29 29.64
C PHE A 658 54.91 -17.37 30.67
N THR A 659 54.21 -18.50 30.56
CA THR A 659 54.42 -19.62 31.49
C THR A 659 55.86 -20.13 31.40
N VAL A 660 56.44 -20.25 30.24
CA VAL A 660 57.84 -20.64 30.10
C VAL A 660 58.79 -19.67 30.84
N VAL A 661 58.58 -18.37 30.66
CA VAL A 661 59.38 -17.33 31.32
C VAL A 661 59.27 -17.42 32.87
N TYR A 662 58.01 -17.40 33.38
CA TYR A 662 57.79 -17.30 34.80
C TYR A 662 57.94 -18.65 35.53
N ALA A 663 57.71 -19.79 34.87
CA ALA A 663 58.11 -21.09 35.44
C ALA A 663 59.63 -21.22 35.59
N ALA A 664 60.41 -20.75 34.62
CA ALA A 664 61.87 -20.72 34.70
C ALA A 664 62.35 -19.78 35.84
N LEU A 665 61.72 -18.59 35.98
CA LEU A 665 62.05 -17.66 37.06
C LEU A 665 61.65 -18.20 38.44
N LEU A 666 60.45 -18.77 38.58
CA LEU A 666 60.00 -19.38 39.84
C LEU A 666 60.92 -20.52 40.25
N THR A 667 61.28 -21.37 39.26
CA THR A 667 62.19 -22.49 39.55
C THR A 667 63.56 -21.99 39.98
N LYS A 668 64.09 -20.92 39.36
CA LYS A 668 65.37 -20.28 39.81
C LYS A 668 65.28 -19.73 41.22
N THR A 669 64.18 -18.98 41.50
CA THR A 669 63.93 -18.39 42.85
C THR A 669 63.77 -19.44 43.94
N ASN A 670 62.98 -20.47 43.61
CA ASN A 670 62.79 -21.61 44.52
C ASN A 670 64.14 -22.35 44.77
N ARG A 671 64.95 -22.50 43.73
CA ARG A 671 66.31 -23.09 43.92
C ARG A 671 67.16 -22.23 44.90
N ILE A 672 67.19 -20.93 44.75
CA ILE A 672 67.92 -20.02 45.63
C ILE A 672 67.38 -20.11 47.04
N SER A 673 66.04 -20.03 47.18
CA SER A 673 65.36 -20.16 48.48
C SER A 673 65.73 -21.50 49.18
N ARG A 674 65.69 -22.62 48.51
CA ARG A 674 66.02 -23.91 49.03
C ARG A 674 67.50 -24.04 49.50
N ILE A 675 68.41 -23.49 48.71
CA ILE A 675 69.88 -23.51 49.08
C ILE A 675 70.09 -22.71 50.35
N PHE A 676 69.43 -21.52 50.51
CA PHE A 676 69.66 -20.68 51.73
C PHE A 676 68.88 -21.17 52.97
N ASN A 677 67.64 -21.69 52.79
CA ASN A 677 66.91 -22.26 53.93
C ASN A 677 67.55 -23.56 54.43
N ALA A 678 68.08 -24.43 53.58
CA ALA A 678 68.82 -25.62 54.01
C ALA A 678 70.12 -25.29 54.72
N SER A 679 70.81 -24.24 54.31
CA SER A 679 72.01 -23.79 54.94
C SER A 679 71.80 -23.27 56.41
N LYS A 680 70.59 -22.90 56.79
CA LYS A 680 70.25 -22.47 58.14
C LYS A 680 69.87 -23.58 59.10
N HIS A 681 69.44 -24.77 58.60
CA HIS A 681 68.85 -25.78 59.45
C HIS A 681 69.53 -27.17 59.37
N SER A 682 70.42 -27.44 58.38
CA SER A 682 71.06 -28.75 58.26
C SER A 682 72.27 -28.72 57.32
N ALA A 683 73.31 -29.59 57.67
CA ALA A 683 74.52 -29.85 56.85
C ALA A 683 74.22 -30.77 55.64
N LYS A 684 72.97 -31.32 55.53
CA LYS A 684 72.58 -32.27 54.46
C LYS A 684 72.27 -31.49 53.21
N ARG A 685 72.75 -32.02 52.07
CA ARG A 685 72.47 -31.45 50.75
C ARG A 685 70.96 -31.46 50.45
N PRO A 686 70.35 -30.34 50.18
CA PRO A 686 68.87 -30.27 49.88
C PRO A 686 68.52 -31.11 48.64
N ILE A 687 67.39 -31.76 48.67
CA ILE A 687 66.82 -32.56 47.56
C ILE A 687 66.38 -31.68 46.51
N LEU A 688 66.43 -32.11 45.18
CA LEU A 688 65.88 -31.39 43.98
C LEU A 688 66.69 -30.12 43.59
N ILE A 689 68.04 -30.07 43.81
CA ILE A 689 68.90 -28.93 43.39
C ILE A 689 69.65 -29.27 42.08
N SER A 690 69.60 -30.52 41.64
CA SER A 690 70.30 -30.92 40.40
C SER A 690 69.78 -30.20 39.16
N PRO A 691 70.56 -29.92 38.14
CA PRO A 691 70.05 -29.28 36.90
C PRO A 691 68.86 -30.01 36.26
N SER A 692 68.92 -31.36 36.21
CA SER A 692 67.84 -32.19 35.68
C SER A 692 66.52 -32.09 36.49
N SER A 693 66.64 -32.09 37.82
CA SER A 693 65.46 -31.93 38.71
C SER A 693 64.83 -30.51 38.54
N GLN A 694 65.64 -29.49 38.34
CA GLN A 694 65.14 -28.10 38.09
C GLN A 694 64.44 -28.02 36.77
N LEU A 695 64.97 -28.65 35.72
CA LEU A 695 64.31 -28.71 34.40
C LEU A 695 62.99 -29.48 34.48
N ALA A 696 62.96 -30.58 35.22
CA ALA A 696 61.75 -31.40 35.46
C ALA A 696 60.65 -30.58 36.19
N ILE A 697 61.01 -29.81 37.23
CA ILE A 697 60.05 -28.90 37.90
C ILE A 697 59.58 -27.82 36.96
N CYS A 698 60.44 -27.21 36.17
CA CYS A 698 60.08 -26.21 35.18
C CYS A 698 59.13 -26.80 34.10
N ALA A 699 59.46 -28.01 33.61
CA ALA A 699 58.64 -28.71 32.63
C ALA A 699 57.24 -29.07 33.19
N ALA A 700 57.18 -29.53 34.46
CA ALA A 700 55.89 -29.81 35.13
C ALA A 700 55.01 -28.56 35.27
N LEU A 701 55.58 -27.41 35.59
CA LEU A 701 54.88 -26.14 35.64
C LEU A 701 54.38 -25.69 34.26
N ILE A 702 55.17 -25.90 33.21
CA ILE A 702 54.78 -25.58 31.83
C ILE A 702 53.66 -26.53 31.35
N SER A 703 53.71 -27.83 31.71
CA SER A 703 52.74 -28.83 31.31
C SER A 703 51.34 -28.52 31.86
N ILE A 704 51.25 -27.90 33.05
CA ILE A 704 49.92 -27.46 33.57
C ILE A 704 49.28 -26.44 32.65
N GLN A 705 50.02 -25.45 32.14
CA GLN A 705 49.48 -24.47 31.21
C GLN A 705 49.09 -25.12 29.88
N VAL A 706 49.92 -26.01 29.36
CA VAL A 706 49.61 -26.74 28.13
C VAL A 706 48.27 -27.48 28.29
N LEU A 707 48.10 -28.18 29.40
CA LEU A 707 46.85 -28.89 29.69
C LEU A 707 45.66 -27.93 29.77
N ILE A 708 45.78 -26.82 30.48
CA ILE A 708 44.71 -25.80 30.58
C ILE A 708 44.31 -25.30 29.18
N VAL A 709 45.27 -24.92 28.37
CA VAL A 709 45.00 -24.37 27.04
C VAL A 709 44.45 -25.43 26.07
N VAL A 710 44.97 -26.64 26.11
CA VAL A 710 44.48 -27.76 25.27
C VAL A 710 43.04 -28.11 25.64
N VAL A 711 42.73 -28.27 26.93
CA VAL A 711 41.34 -28.48 27.38
C VAL A 711 40.43 -27.33 26.90
N TRP A 712 40.88 -26.09 27.08
CA TRP A 712 40.12 -24.94 26.62
C TRP A 712 39.93 -24.91 25.07
N MET A 713 40.93 -25.28 24.28
CA MET A 713 40.81 -25.35 22.83
C MET A 713 39.88 -26.49 22.34
N ILE A 714 39.76 -27.57 23.15
CA ILE A 714 38.80 -28.66 22.85
C ILE A 714 37.38 -28.22 23.17
N VAL A 715 37.16 -27.56 24.30
CA VAL A 715 35.83 -27.11 24.77
C VAL A 715 35.33 -25.94 23.94
N ALA A 716 36.20 -24.99 23.59
CA ALA A 716 35.86 -23.80 22.82
C ALA A 716 36.94 -23.58 21.72
N PRO A 717 36.77 -24.15 20.53
CA PRO A 717 37.73 -23.98 19.45
C PRO A 717 37.89 -22.49 19.07
N ALA A 718 39.13 -22.05 18.86
CA ALA A 718 39.37 -20.69 18.42
C ALA A 718 38.98 -20.52 16.96
N ARG A 719 38.18 -19.50 16.66
CA ARG A 719 37.68 -19.20 15.32
C ARG A 719 37.88 -17.74 14.94
N ALA A 720 38.05 -17.48 13.65
CA ALA A 720 37.99 -16.14 13.12
C ALA A 720 36.51 -15.79 12.87
N MET A 721 36.04 -14.64 13.33
CA MET A 721 34.66 -14.21 13.19
C MET A 721 34.60 -12.72 12.82
N PHE A 722 33.51 -12.37 12.17
CA PHE A 722 33.20 -10.96 11.93
C PHE A 722 32.57 -10.35 13.19
N HIS A 723 33.12 -9.26 13.62
CA HIS A 723 32.63 -8.47 14.75
C HIS A 723 32.17 -7.11 14.27
N TYR A 724 31.00 -6.68 14.71
CA TYR A 724 30.34 -5.48 14.31
C TYR A 724 30.15 -4.53 15.50
N PRO A 725 31.19 -3.81 15.93
CA PRO A 725 31.05 -2.85 17.03
C PRO A 725 30.04 -1.75 16.74
N THR A 726 30.04 -1.25 15.50
CA THR A 726 29.05 -0.34 14.94
C THR A 726 28.41 -0.96 13.70
N ARG A 727 27.39 -0.33 13.16
CA ARG A 727 26.79 -0.80 11.91
C ARG A 727 27.66 -0.57 10.68
N GLU A 728 28.63 0.32 10.79
CA GLU A 728 29.55 0.71 9.71
C GLU A 728 30.83 -0.11 9.72
N ASP A 729 31.05 -0.90 10.77
CA ASP A 729 32.24 -1.71 10.93
C ASP A 729 31.98 -3.17 10.52
N ASN A 730 32.92 -3.71 9.76
CA ASN A 730 33.02 -5.15 9.45
C ASN A 730 34.41 -5.63 9.80
N MET A 731 34.63 -5.94 11.08
CA MET A 731 35.95 -6.29 11.59
C MET A 731 36.13 -7.80 11.67
N LEU A 732 37.16 -8.32 10.96
CA LEU A 732 37.56 -9.71 11.07
C LEU A 732 38.50 -9.87 12.28
N VAL A 733 38.09 -10.62 13.27
CA VAL A 733 38.82 -10.80 14.56
C VAL A 733 38.75 -12.25 15.03
N CYS A 734 39.66 -12.64 15.94
CA CYS A 734 39.51 -13.89 16.66
C CYS A 734 38.43 -13.74 17.75
N ASP A 735 37.58 -14.75 17.92
CA ASP A 735 36.50 -14.79 18.93
C ASP A 735 36.97 -14.41 20.33
N SER A 736 38.16 -14.84 20.71
CA SER A 736 38.78 -14.56 22.01
C SER A 736 39.00 -13.06 22.32
N TYR A 737 39.02 -12.22 21.32
CA TYR A 737 39.06 -10.75 21.54
C TYR A 737 37.70 -10.19 21.91
N VAL A 738 36.64 -10.74 21.34
CA VAL A 738 35.26 -10.29 21.62
C VAL A 738 34.87 -10.72 23.04
N ASP A 739 35.04 -12.00 23.37
CA ASP A 739 34.62 -12.57 24.65
C ASP A 739 35.59 -12.32 25.81
N ALA A 740 36.67 -11.57 25.55
CA ALA A 740 37.76 -11.33 26.53
C ALA A 740 38.39 -12.62 27.09
N SER A 741 38.20 -13.76 26.43
CA SER A 741 38.59 -15.08 26.92
C SER A 741 40.11 -15.29 26.96
N TYR A 742 40.92 -14.39 26.35
CA TYR A 742 42.37 -14.35 26.54
C TYR A 742 42.75 -14.26 28.02
N MET A 743 41.94 -13.71 28.90
CA MET A 743 42.18 -13.64 30.32
C MET A 743 42.29 -15.03 30.98
N ILE A 744 41.66 -16.04 30.40
CA ILE A 744 41.79 -17.44 30.85
C ILE A 744 43.22 -17.94 30.58
N ALA A 745 43.80 -17.60 29.39
CA ALA A 745 45.20 -17.96 29.06
C ALA A 745 46.21 -17.28 30.01
N PHE A 746 45.92 -16.08 30.49
CA PHE A 746 46.79 -15.35 31.40
C PHE A 746 46.63 -15.70 32.90
N PHE A 747 45.52 -16.35 33.30
CA PHE A 747 45.22 -16.62 34.68
C PHE A 747 46.37 -17.39 35.36
N TYR A 748 46.82 -18.52 34.78
CA TYR A 748 47.90 -19.33 35.37
C TYR A 748 49.28 -18.61 35.34
N PRO A 749 49.73 -17.95 34.27
CA PRO A 749 50.89 -17.10 34.32
C PRO A 749 50.84 -16.02 35.41
N ILE A 750 49.70 -15.39 35.66
CA ILE A 750 49.55 -14.39 36.72
C ILE A 750 49.73 -15.05 38.08
N VAL A 751 49.20 -16.24 38.30
CA VAL A 751 49.43 -17.01 39.55
C VAL A 751 50.91 -17.30 39.71
N LEU A 752 51.62 -17.71 38.63
CA LEU A 752 53.06 -17.94 38.69
C LEU A 752 53.87 -16.66 39.01
N ILE A 753 53.45 -15.52 38.46
CA ILE A 753 54.07 -14.22 38.73
C ILE A 753 53.87 -13.86 40.22
N LEU A 754 52.66 -14.03 40.79
CA LEU A 754 52.40 -13.77 42.18
C LEU A 754 53.22 -14.66 43.12
N VAL A 755 53.23 -15.96 42.86
CA VAL A 755 54.02 -16.92 43.63
C VAL A 755 55.50 -16.60 43.51
N CYS A 756 56.00 -16.29 42.31
CA CYS A 756 57.41 -15.92 42.12
C CYS A 756 57.76 -14.62 42.88
N THR A 757 56.84 -13.63 42.89
CA THR A 757 56.99 -12.38 43.63
C THR A 757 57.07 -12.64 45.12
N VAL A 758 56.22 -13.49 45.69
CA VAL A 758 56.28 -13.90 47.11
C VAL A 758 57.65 -14.53 47.42
N TYR A 759 58.09 -15.48 46.55
CA TYR A 759 59.40 -16.09 46.76
C TYR A 759 60.55 -15.10 46.64
N ALA A 760 60.47 -14.11 45.73
CA ALA A 760 61.47 -13.06 45.54
C ALA A 760 61.56 -12.15 46.78
N VAL A 761 60.36 -11.79 47.35
CA VAL A 761 60.32 -11.04 48.63
C VAL A 761 60.90 -11.80 49.81
N LEU A 762 60.57 -13.08 49.92
CA LEU A 762 61.12 -13.96 51.01
C LEU A 762 62.63 -14.12 50.86
N THR A 763 63.21 -14.11 49.69
CA THR A 763 64.66 -14.24 49.44
C THR A 763 65.42 -12.90 49.49
N ARG A 764 64.75 -11.77 49.69
CA ARG A 764 65.33 -10.41 49.73
C ARG A 764 66.45 -10.21 50.74
N LYS A 765 66.42 -10.94 51.90
CA LYS A 765 67.41 -10.82 52.98
C LYS A 765 68.68 -11.65 52.73
N ILE A 766 68.89 -12.20 51.53
CA ILE A 766 70.08 -12.97 51.19
C ILE A 766 71.26 -12.05 50.88
N PRO A 767 72.53 -12.40 51.43
CA PRO A 767 73.71 -11.56 51.23
C PRO A 767 74.05 -11.19 49.81
N GLU A 768 74.72 -10.03 49.65
CA GLU A 768 74.99 -9.36 48.32
C GLU A 768 75.84 -10.19 47.33
N ALA A 769 76.55 -11.23 47.81
CA ALA A 769 77.31 -12.11 46.96
C ALA A 769 76.41 -12.88 45.89
N PHE A 770 75.11 -12.97 46.18
CA PHE A 770 74.11 -13.57 45.25
C PHE A 770 73.14 -12.54 44.72
N ASN A 771 73.66 -11.58 44.01
CA ASN A 771 72.89 -10.41 43.49
C ASN A 771 71.73 -10.78 42.55
N GLU A 772 71.61 -12.09 42.16
CA GLU A 772 70.58 -12.57 41.24
C GLU A 772 69.14 -12.45 41.82
N SER A 773 68.98 -12.65 43.16
CA SER A 773 67.66 -12.57 43.79
C SER A 773 67.12 -11.15 43.85
N LYS A 774 68.00 -10.14 43.97
CA LYS A 774 67.60 -8.73 43.90
C LYS A 774 67.08 -8.35 42.48
N HIS A 775 67.79 -8.80 41.42
CA HIS A 775 67.38 -8.57 40.06
C HIS A 775 66.09 -9.31 39.68
N ILE A 776 65.89 -10.57 40.13
CA ILE A 776 64.63 -11.28 39.95
C ILE A 776 63.50 -10.54 40.66
N GLY A 777 63.73 -10.09 41.91
CA GLY A 777 62.76 -9.33 42.69
C GLY A 777 62.32 -8.04 41.97
N PHE A 778 63.31 -7.29 41.43
CA PHE A 778 63.01 -6.08 40.66
C PHE A 778 62.26 -6.40 39.38
N THR A 779 62.66 -7.44 38.64
CA THR A 779 61.92 -7.90 37.43
C THR A 779 60.49 -8.23 37.77
N MET A 780 60.26 -8.99 38.84
CA MET A 780 58.90 -9.38 39.24
C MET A 780 58.03 -8.18 39.63
N TYR A 781 58.59 -7.26 40.40
CA TYR A 781 57.90 -6.02 40.78
C TYR A 781 57.49 -5.21 39.52
N THR A 782 58.44 -4.95 38.62
CA THR A 782 58.18 -4.18 37.41
C THR A 782 57.15 -4.89 36.53
N THR A 783 57.19 -6.23 36.42
CA THR A 783 56.20 -6.99 35.67
C THR A 783 54.81 -6.89 36.30
N CYS A 784 54.69 -6.96 37.63
CA CYS A 784 53.38 -6.77 38.29
C CYS A 784 52.80 -5.39 37.97
N VAL A 785 53.60 -4.33 37.94
CA VAL A 785 53.13 -2.97 37.57
C VAL A 785 52.65 -2.91 36.12
N ILE A 786 53.40 -3.53 35.18
CA ILE A 786 53.02 -3.61 33.77
C ILE A 786 51.66 -4.32 33.61
N TRP A 787 51.46 -5.44 34.30
CA TRP A 787 50.20 -6.19 34.24
C TRP A 787 49.04 -5.46 34.92
N LEU A 788 49.30 -4.78 36.03
CA LEU A 788 48.33 -3.95 36.72
C LEU A 788 47.83 -2.80 35.85
N ALA A 789 48.71 -2.20 35.03
CA ALA A 789 48.35 -1.16 34.06
C ALA A 789 47.65 -1.76 32.85
N PHE A 790 48.01 -2.97 32.41
CA PHE A 790 47.46 -3.62 31.23
C PHE A 790 46.00 -4.04 31.42
N VAL A 791 45.63 -4.60 32.56
CA VAL A 791 44.26 -5.14 32.78
C VAL A 791 43.19 -4.09 32.59
N PRO A 792 43.26 -2.89 33.20
CA PRO A 792 42.27 -1.85 32.95
C PRO A 792 42.28 -1.37 31.49
N LEU A 793 43.46 -1.26 30.87
CA LEU A 793 43.59 -0.85 29.47
C LEU A 793 42.95 -1.86 28.53
N TYR A 794 43.11 -3.16 28.80
CA TYR A 794 42.53 -4.23 27.96
C TYR A 794 40.99 -4.22 28.01
N PHE A 795 40.38 -4.00 29.18
CA PHE A 795 38.92 -3.89 29.30
C PHE A 795 38.40 -2.54 28.81
N GLY A 796 39.10 -1.44 29.06
CA GLY A 796 38.73 -0.10 28.63
C GLY A 796 38.78 0.11 27.09
N THR A 797 39.56 -0.74 26.39
CA THR A 797 39.63 -0.71 24.90
C THR A 797 38.76 -1.74 24.23
N ALA A 798 37.67 -2.17 24.86
CA ALA A 798 36.76 -3.19 24.34
C ALA A 798 36.13 -2.84 22.99
N SER A 799 35.82 -1.57 22.76
CA SER A 799 35.26 -1.06 21.52
C SER A 799 36.25 -0.92 20.38
N HIS A 800 37.59 -0.83 20.69
CA HIS A 800 38.65 -0.58 19.71
C HIS A 800 39.56 -1.79 19.61
N VAL A 801 39.16 -2.81 18.85
CA VAL A 801 39.91 -4.08 18.72
C VAL A 801 41.36 -3.86 18.27
N PRO A 802 41.70 -3.02 17.29
CA PRO A 802 43.10 -2.78 16.90
C PRO A 802 43.95 -2.29 18.07
N LEU A 803 43.44 -1.38 18.89
CA LEU A 803 44.15 -0.85 20.06
C LEU A 803 44.29 -1.92 21.15
N ARG A 804 43.27 -2.76 21.35
CA ARG A 804 43.30 -3.89 22.30
C ARG A 804 44.39 -4.91 21.92
N VAL A 805 44.45 -5.31 20.64
CA VAL A 805 45.46 -6.24 20.12
C VAL A 805 46.86 -5.65 20.24
N THR A 806 47.05 -4.39 19.85
CA THR A 806 48.35 -3.70 19.94
C THR A 806 48.82 -3.53 21.39
N SER A 807 47.93 -3.14 22.31
CA SER A 807 48.26 -2.99 23.72
C SER A 807 48.70 -4.32 24.33
N MET A 808 48.08 -5.43 23.96
CA MET A 808 48.45 -6.77 24.37
C MET A 808 49.84 -7.14 23.79
N ALA A 809 50.09 -6.90 22.51
CA ALA A 809 51.38 -7.18 21.87
C ALA A 809 52.53 -6.39 22.53
N VAL A 810 52.30 -5.11 22.78
CA VAL A 810 53.30 -4.23 23.42
C VAL A 810 53.55 -4.69 24.87
N THR A 811 52.52 -5.04 25.62
CA THR A 811 52.66 -5.50 27.00
C THR A 811 53.47 -6.81 27.11
N ILE A 812 53.22 -7.74 26.21
CA ILE A 812 53.96 -8.99 26.08
C ILE A 812 55.45 -8.71 25.82
N SER A 813 55.71 -7.88 24.81
CA SER A 813 57.09 -7.55 24.43
C SER A 813 57.81 -6.73 25.50
N LEU A 814 57.11 -5.83 26.20
CA LEU A 814 57.67 -5.00 27.28
C LEU A 814 58.01 -5.87 28.46
N SER A 815 57.17 -6.80 28.88
CA SER A 815 57.44 -7.76 29.96
C SER A 815 58.66 -8.64 29.66
N ALA A 816 58.77 -9.11 28.40
CA ALA A 816 59.94 -9.84 27.91
C ALA A 816 61.23 -9.00 27.95
N SER A 817 61.14 -7.72 27.53
CA SER A 817 62.28 -6.79 27.52
C SER A 817 62.73 -6.47 28.95
N VAL A 818 61.87 -6.21 29.87
CA VAL A 818 62.19 -6.00 31.27
C VAL A 818 62.90 -7.24 31.86
N THR A 819 62.40 -8.42 31.54
CA THR A 819 63.00 -9.68 32.02
C THR A 819 64.41 -9.85 31.40
N LEU A 820 64.55 -9.61 30.11
CA LEU A 820 65.85 -9.70 29.41
C LEU A 820 66.84 -8.72 29.97
N VAL A 821 66.48 -7.45 30.09
CA VAL A 821 67.39 -6.39 30.53
C VAL A 821 67.77 -6.57 31.98
N CYS A 822 66.80 -6.74 32.88
CA CYS A 822 67.09 -6.79 34.33
C CYS A 822 67.90 -8.00 34.77
N LEU A 823 67.73 -9.14 34.09
CA LEU A 823 68.40 -10.36 34.49
C LEU A 823 69.70 -10.61 33.78
N PHE A 824 69.82 -10.22 32.54
CA PHE A 824 71.02 -10.55 31.74
C PHE A 824 72.01 -9.39 31.61
N SER A 825 71.59 -8.09 31.65
CA SER A 825 72.52 -6.99 31.49
C SER A 825 73.60 -6.88 32.55
N PRO A 826 73.34 -7.13 33.86
CA PRO A 826 74.42 -7.11 34.86
C PRO A 826 75.45 -8.23 34.66
N LYS A 827 74.98 -9.35 34.10
CA LYS A 827 75.87 -10.50 33.82
C LYS A 827 76.70 -10.29 32.53
N LEU A 828 76.04 -9.72 31.50
CA LEU A 828 76.74 -9.31 30.29
C LEU A 828 77.83 -8.29 30.59
N TYR A 829 77.55 -7.31 31.45
CA TYR A 829 78.56 -6.37 31.93
C TYR A 829 79.78 -7.04 32.54
N ILE A 830 79.55 -8.09 33.36
CA ILE A 830 80.66 -8.85 33.98
C ILE A 830 81.39 -9.67 32.93
N ILE A 831 80.71 -10.28 31.96
CA ILE A 831 81.28 -11.19 30.97
C ILE A 831 82.09 -10.38 29.90
N LEU A 832 81.53 -9.25 29.45
CA LEU A 832 82.08 -8.49 28.30
C LEU A 832 82.96 -7.34 28.71
N ILE A 833 82.64 -6.59 29.76
CA ILE A 833 83.30 -5.35 30.15
C ILE A 833 84.27 -5.53 31.29
N ARG A 834 83.96 -6.42 32.22
CA ARG A 834 84.81 -6.68 33.35
C ARG A 834 85.13 -8.16 33.53
N PRO A 835 85.78 -8.82 32.57
CA PRO A 835 86.05 -10.27 32.62
C PRO A 835 86.89 -10.69 33.81
N GLU A 836 87.68 -9.78 34.38
CA GLU A 836 88.46 -9.98 35.61
C GLU A 836 87.59 -10.36 36.84
N ARG A 837 86.38 -9.95 36.86
CA ARG A 837 85.40 -10.35 37.92
C ARG A 837 84.74 -11.69 37.67
N ASN A 838 85.00 -12.31 36.54
CA ASN A 838 84.44 -13.64 36.20
C ASN A 838 85.34 -14.78 36.69
N VAL A 839 85.86 -14.67 37.90
CA VAL A 839 86.76 -15.65 38.53
C VAL A 839 85.99 -16.27 39.70
N ARG A 840 86.28 -17.56 39.97
CA ARG A 840 85.65 -18.34 41.03
C ARG A 840 85.78 -17.77 42.41
N GLN A 841 86.89 -17.11 42.72
CA GLN A 841 87.17 -16.45 44.01
C GLN A 841 86.34 -15.18 44.24
N SER A 842 85.95 -14.46 43.25
CA SER A 842 85.10 -13.23 43.34
C SER A 842 83.59 -13.59 43.62
N ILE A 843 83.19 -14.82 43.49
CA ILE A 843 81.81 -15.28 43.59
C ILE A 843 81.47 -15.91 44.93
N MET A 844 82.54 -16.31 45.72
CA MET A 844 82.35 -16.92 47.10
C MET A 844 82.70 -15.90 48.19
N PRO A 845 81.85 -15.76 49.21
CA PRO A 845 82.14 -14.91 50.41
C PRO A 845 83.34 -15.41 51.15
N VAL A 846 84.26 -14.52 51.43
CA VAL A 846 85.44 -14.78 52.30
C VAL A 846 84.94 -15.25 53.65
N ARG A 847 85.39 -16.45 54.10
CA ARG A 847 85.24 -16.98 55.48
C ARG A 847 86.02 -16.08 56.35
N TYR A 848 85.46 -15.28 57.25
CA TYR A 848 86.16 -14.64 58.35
C TYR A 848 86.62 -15.65 59.30
N SER A 849 88.01 -15.85 59.45
CA SER A 849 88.68 -16.61 60.46
C SER A 849 88.62 -15.82 61.75
N ARG A 850 88.07 -16.37 62.85
CA ARG A 850 88.15 -15.86 64.22
C ARG A 850 89.59 -15.94 64.73
N LYS A 851 90.19 -14.88 65.22
CA LYS A 851 91.27 -14.87 66.18
C LYS A 851 90.75 -14.55 67.61
N PRO A 852 91.33 -15.12 68.71
CA PRO A 852 90.73 -15.17 70.01
C PRO A 852 90.97 -13.93 70.85
N ALA A 853 90.14 -13.83 71.92
CA ALA A 853 90.00 -12.74 72.91
C ALA A 853 91.17 -12.61 73.87
N PRO A 854 91.32 -11.54 74.69
CA PRO A 854 91.42 -11.67 76.11
C PRO A 854 90.44 -10.88 76.92
N ALA A 855 90.36 -11.21 78.20
CA ALA A 855 89.32 -11.13 79.20
C ALA A 855 89.20 -9.79 79.97
N GLN A 856 87.95 -9.56 80.45
CA GLN A 856 87.47 -9.06 81.73
C GLN A 856 87.58 -7.53 82.01
N PRO A 857 86.73 -6.99 82.99
CA PRO A 857 85.76 -7.52 83.95
C PRO A 857 84.40 -6.73 84.08
N VAL A 858 83.48 -7.26 84.82
CA VAL A 858 82.19 -6.89 85.28
C VAL A 858 82.16 -5.61 86.15
N PRO A 859 81.21 -4.75 86.44
CA PRO A 859 80.07 -5.09 87.28
C PRO A 859 78.65 -4.61 87.01
N GLN A 860 77.66 -5.40 87.37
CA GLN A 860 76.51 -5.14 88.18
C GLN A 860 75.46 -4.07 87.95
N ALA A 861 74.20 -4.56 87.85
CA ALA A 861 72.95 -4.21 88.50
C ALA A 861 72.20 -3.02 87.95
N VAL A 862 70.95 -3.11 87.76
CA VAL A 862 69.82 -3.16 88.61
C VAL A 862 68.52 -3.32 87.81
N ALA A 863 67.58 -4.09 88.29
CA ALA A 863 66.23 -4.40 87.94
C ALA A 863 65.30 -3.21 87.97
N LYS A 864 64.33 -3.24 87.11
CA LYS A 864 62.96 -2.99 87.57
C LYS A 864 61.89 -3.54 86.68
N LYS A 865 61.01 -4.25 87.29
CA LYS A 865 59.72 -4.79 86.85
C LYS A 865 58.72 -3.67 86.36
N ALA A 866 57.83 -4.08 85.51
CA ALA A 866 56.38 -3.88 85.58
C ALA A 866 55.75 -4.47 84.28
N THR A 867 55.10 -5.55 84.33
CA THR A 867 53.76 -6.06 84.60
C THR A 867 52.62 -5.27 83.85
N CYS A 868 51.75 -6.06 83.23
CA CYS A 868 50.36 -5.82 82.89
C CYS A 868 50.13 -5.09 81.54
N ALA A 869 49.18 -5.40 80.80
CA ALA A 869 48.01 -6.27 80.92
C ALA A 869 47.48 -6.60 79.52
N ASP A 870 46.96 -7.79 79.43
CA ASP A 870 45.97 -8.14 78.37
C ASP A 870 44.77 -7.22 78.48
N LYS A 871 44.26 -6.83 77.32
CA LYS A 871 42.82 -6.92 76.98
C LYS A 871 42.49 -6.09 75.74
N GLU A 872 41.55 -6.65 75.07
CA GLU A 872 40.71 -5.97 74.08
C GLU A 872 41.24 -5.82 72.63
N THR A 873 40.95 -6.82 71.86
CA THR A 873 40.57 -6.68 70.46
C THR A 873 39.78 -7.91 69.99
N GLN A 874 38.53 -8.00 70.46
CA GLN A 874 37.56 -8.96 69.90
C GLN A 874 36.18 -8.37 69.71
N THR A 875 36.04 -7.11 69.26
CA THR A 875 34.73 -6.51 69.06
C THR A 875 34.60 -5.66 67.78
N GLU A 876 35.55 -5.66 66.89
CA GLU A 876 35.37 -4.89 65.60
C GLU A 876 35.16 -5.70 64.31
N GLN A 877 35.12 -7.03 64.40
CA GLN A 877 34.90 -7.86 63.19
C GLN A 877 33.45 -8.32 63.02
N ALA A 878 32.54 -8.06 63.95
CA ALA A 878 31.14 -8.45 63.86
C ALA A 878 30.25 -7.35 63.19
N ASP A 879 30.65 -6.06 63.27
CA ASP A 879 29.83 -4.96 62.77
C ASP A 879 30.08 -4.62 61.32
N PHE A 880 31.22 -5.02 60.75
CA PHE A 880 31.51 -4.74 59.33
C PHE A 880 30.76 -5.67 58.34
N ASN A 881 30.36 -6.87 58.79
CA ASN A 881 29.56 -7.79 57.95
C ASN A 881 28.05 -7.55 57.96
N LYS A 882 27.57 -6.73 58.91
CA LYS A 882 26.14 -6.38 59.00
C LYS A 882 25.77 -5.14 58.19
N LEU A 883 26.72 -4.23 57.90
CA LEU A 883 26.50 -3.04 57.09
C LEU A 883 26.61 -3.27 55.56
N THR A 884 27.38 -4.23 55.10
CA THR A 884 27.53 -4.52 53.67
C THR A 884 26.37 -5.31 53.07
N ASN A 885 25.73 -6.20 53.84
CA ASN A 885 24.60 -7.00 53.34
C ASN A 885 23.25 -6.28 53.35
N GLY A 886 23.09 -5.23 54.19
CA GLY A 886 21.86 -4.44 54.24
C GLY A 886 21.75 -3.41 53.10
N GLN A 887 22.86 -2.80 52.72
CA GLN A 887 22.88 -1.79 51.67
C GLN A 887 22.81 -2.35 50.24
N THR A 888 23.32 -3.54 49.99
CA THR A 888 23.28 -4.18 48.67
C THR A 888 21.89 -4.73 48.33
N ILE A 889 21.10 -5.17 49.33
CA ILE A 889 19.73 -5.66 49.14
C ILE A 889 18.76 -4.49 48.97
N GLN A 890 19.01 -3.35 49.62
CA GLN A 890 18.16 -2.15 49.50
C GLN A 890 18.38 -1.43 48.18
N MET A 891 19.61 -1.40 47.62
CA MET A 891 19.88 -0.84 46.28
C MET A 891 19.34 -1.71 45.15
N LEU A 892 19.22 -3.03 45.31
CA LEU A 892 18.62 -3.92 44.33
C LEU A 892 17.08 -3.85 44.33
N ASN A 893 16.46 -3.60 45.48
CA ASN A 893 15.01 -3.42 45.54
C ASN A 893 14.56 -2.04 45.06
N ASP A 894 15.35 -0.98 45.32
CA ASP A 894 15.03 0.38 44.82
C ASP A 894 15.19 0.53 43.30
N ASN A 895 16.11 -0.24 42.71
CA ASN A 895 16.25 -0.27 41.26
C ASN A 895 15.10 -1.05 40.55
N LYS A 896 14.58 -2.12 41.17
CA LYS A 896 13.41 -2.83 40.67
C LYS A 896 12.13 -2.01 40.81
N ALA A 897 11.99 -1.25 41.88
CA ALA A 897 10.84 -0.36 42.07
C ALA A 897 10.87 0.85 41.13
N LYS A 898 12.06 1.38 40.81
CA LYS A 898 12.22 2.46 39.79
C LYS A 898 11.99 2.01 38.38
N GLU A 899 12.30 0.75 38.04
CA GLU A 899 12.08 0.18 36.72
C GLU A 899 10.61 -0.17 36.50
N GLN A 900 9.90 -0.62 37.52
CA GLN A 900 8.44 -0.84 37.46
C GLN A 900 7.63 0.47 37.45
N GLN A 901 8.14 1.53 38.07
CA GLN A 901 7.52 2.86 38.02
C GLN A 901 7.77 3.59 36.69
N LYS A 902 8.84 3.25 35.98
CA LYS A 902 9.13 3.79 34.67
C LYS A 902 8.27 3.13 33.58
N LEU A 903 7.97 1.83 33.71
CA LEU A 903 7.04 1.10 32.81
C LEU A 903 5.57 1.48 33.05
N ALA A 904 5.20 1.87 34.26
CA ALA A 904 3.84 2.32 34.57
C ALA A 904 3.56 3.79 34.19
N ASN A 905 4.59 4.61 33.99
CA ASN A 905 4.44 5.98 33.54
C ASN A 905 4.47 6.14 32.02
N ASP A 906 5.06 5.21 31.27
CA ASP A 906 5.04 5.26 29.80
C ASP A 906 3.68 4.84 29.22
N ASP A 907 2.86 4.07 29.95
CA ASP A 907 1.48 3.75 29.58
C ASP A 907 0.45 4.87 29.90
N LYS A 908 0.84 5.94 30.59
CA LYS A 908 -0.05 7.07 30.93
C LYS A 908 0.15 8.34 30.11
N VAL A 909 1.10 8.38 29.19
CA VAL A 909 1.41 9.59 28.38
C VAL A 909 0.75 9.56 27.00
N GLN A 910 -0.01 8.52 26.65
CA GLN A 910 -0.64 8.44 25.33
C GLN A 910 -2.15 8.74 25.26
N CYS A 911 -2.74 9.27 26.34
CA CYS A 911 -4.15 9.67 26.34
C CYS A 911 -4.38 11.07 26.94
N ASN A 912 -3.69 12.10 26.48
CA ASN A 912 -4.12 13.48 26.69
C ASN A 912 -3.38 14.41 25.74
N ASN A 913 -3.99 14.69 24.60
CA ASN A 913 -3.87 16.00 23.94
C ASN A 913 -4.75 16.01 22.68
N ILE A 914 -5.99 16.34 22.81
CA ILE A 914 -6.74 17.16 21.84
C ILE A 914 -7.83 17.88 22.66
N ASN A 915 -7.53 19.06 23.09
CA ASN A 915 -8.50 20.10 23.39
C ASN A 915 -7.94 21.41 22.85
N VAL A 916 -8.45 21.81 21.72
CA VAL A 916 -8.27 23.17 21.18
C VAL A 916 -9.58 23.90 21.27
N ASN A 917 -9.51 25.02 21.92
CA ASN A 917 -10.45 26.10 22.03
C ASN A 917 -11.27 26.35 20.75
N ASN A 918 -12.56 26.53 20.93
CA ASN A 918 -13.26 27.66 20.31
C ASN A 918 -14.39 28.14 21.22
N ASN A 919 -14.16 29.32 21.79
CA ASN A 919 -15.17 30.24 22.24
C ASN A 919 -15.85 30.86 21.04
N THR A 920 -17.15 30.85 21.00
CA THR A 920 -18.01 32.09 20.93
C THR A 920 -19.49 31.70 20.92
N ASN A 921 -20.17 32.22 21.91
CA ASN A 921 -21.55 32.76 22.01
C ASN A 921 -22.55 32.42 20.85
N ASP A 922 -23.72 31.93 21.12
CA ASP A 922 -24.87 32.55 21.73
C ASP A 922 -26.11 31.61 21.78
N LYS A 923 -26.72 31.62 22.98
CA LYS A 923 -28.15 31.62 23.35
C LYS A 923 -29.20 30.71 22.73
N GLN A 924 -29.77 29.94 23.66
CA GLN A 924 -31.19 29.71 23.93
C GLN A 924 -31.98 28.87 22.90
N THR A 925 -32.70 27.87 23.22
CA THR A 925 -33.68 27.56 24.26
C THR A 925 -34.16 26.10 24.16
N THR A 926 -34.34 25.52 25.35
CA THR A 926 -35.39 24.57 25.78
C THR A 926 -35.76 23.28 25.04
N THR A 927 -35.62 22.25 25.79
CA THR A 927 -36.56 21.21 26.24
C THR A 927 -36.55 19.84 25.59
N ASN A 928 -36.36 18.90 26.52
CA ASN A 928 -36.97 17.61 26.74
C ASN A 928 -36.43 16.32 26.04
N ASN A 929 -35.82 15.56 26.98
CA ASN A 929 -36.02 14.11 27.23
C ASN A 929 -36.15 13.10 26.09
N SER A 930 -35.21 12.22 26.04
CA SER A 930 -35.41 10.84 26.51
C SER A 930 -34.20 9.95 26.34
N ASN A 931 -33.97 9.15 27.36
CA ASN A 931 -33.00 8.08 27.51
C ASN A 931 -32.86 7.21 26.26
N ASN A 932 -31.60 6.85 25.96
CA ASN A 932 -31.29 5.48 25.57
C ASN A 932 -29.82 5.13 25.87
N GLN A 933 -29.66 4.11 26.68
CA GLN A 933 -28.44 3.42 27.03
C GLN A 933 -27.80 2.81 25.77
N ILE A 934 -26.51 3.04 25.61
CA ILE A 934 -25.70 2.28 24.66
C ILE A 934 -24.84 1.33 25.48
N ASN A 935 -25.11 0.05 25.36
CA ASN A 935 -24.30 -1.05 25.85
C ASN A 935 -23.05 -1.18 24.98
N THR A 936 -21.90 -1.06 25.61
CA THR A 936 -20.59 -1.38 25.03
C THR A 936 -20.35 -2.88 25.20
N VAL A 937 -20.23 -3.62 24.12
CA VAL A 937 -19.79 -5.00 24.09
C VAL A 937 -18.30 -5.04 23.75
N CYS A 938 -17.48 -5.44 24.73
CA CYS A 938 -16.09 -5.85 24.52
C CYS A 938 -16.09 -7.31 24.03
N VAL A 939 -15.48 -7.57 22.88
CA VAL A 939 -15.16 -8.92 22.41
C VAL A 939 -13.68 -9.18 22.64
N THR A 940 -13.37 -10.10 23.50
CA THR A 940 -12.04 -10.68 23.69
C THR A 940 -11.82 -11.79 22.66
N ASN A 941 -10.68 -11.73 21.96
CA ASN A 941 -10.23 -12.80 21.10
C ASN A 941 -9.57 -13.92 21.93
N GLU A 942 -10.11 -15.10 21.86
CA GLU A 942 -9.43 -16.34 22.18
C GLU A 942 -9.00 -17.08 20.92
N LYS A 943 -7.81 -17.65 21.00
CA LYS A 943 -7.15 -18.48 20.00
C LYS A 943 -7.91 -19.79 19.78
N ALA A 944 -7.92 -20.24 18.54
CA ALA A 944 -7.94 -21.69 18.27
C ALA A 944 -7.03 -21.99 17.07
N ASP A 945 -6.07 -22.87 17.34
CA ASP A 945 -5.19 -23.57 16.41
C ASP A 945 -5.97 -24.58 15.55
N THR A 946 -5.29 -25.01 14.49
CA THR A 946 -5.43 -26.22 13.66
C THR A 946 -6.22 -26.10 12.34
N LEU A 947 -5.57 -26.08 11.29
CA LEU A 947 -5.16 -26.99 10.18
C LEU A 947 -4.64 -26.22 8.98
#